data_415f3a1418fa7a5fb8f742b01d0d165d
#
_entry.id   415f3a1418fa7a5fb8f742b01d0d165d
#
_cell.length_a   1.000
_cell.length_b   1.000
_cell.length_c   1.000
_cell.angle_alpha   90.00
_cell.angle_beta   90.00
_cell.angle_gamma   90.00
#
_symmetry.space_group_name_H-M   'P 1'
#
loop_
_entity.id
_entity.type
_entity.pdbx_description
1 polymer ?
#
loop_
_entity_poly.entity_id
_entity_poly.type
_entity_poly.pdbx_seq_one_letter_code
_entity_poly.pdbx_strand_id
1 'polypeptide(L)'
;MAESGPKASATKRTAKAEPAATGAEGDGAGAGKARTTAPKRSAAPSADAAPGPVATTAPDGVAAPITAAAPDPAPAPGAPSAPPATKDGAVLLEAWAPLGRALDGRIGRAAWPSWASRLFADEQIPHIAHDSGVLSARHAAVIAAWLDTAEASGALPERVVLVEAGIGTGLHLRYLLRRLRAHAAANGAGWLPRLEVWATDVSRSLLHQVRARGLELAPDEAAGASAAPIAVHFGLLDVLRPGVVLPLDAAGVAGDERDLGGEICFWIANYVLDLMPADLFRRVRAPGGEVRWQVVLAQTWLAAPAELDRLSDLDVAAVVALVGEATPAAIAQLAPIWSLLEVEIRAFDLDGMALPTDGLHAKVADAIEAGIGRDHPALVDGTVVQHSGGALAVLERLQTALRPGGLALLRDLGVSSAEEAAVPRGAAHYGPTVATALSFFELDLALGGANGGHRWLRPAQDGPRAQASRLLGRAAGDSPQLAGALDAAAAAFVQALDGAGLVASEERAQAARNLSDPAAAIAAFRQALRAEPDNWFLLVEAGRVALDRGGNAQLAALLAREGLRINPDASADLWRLLGDAVWALGDRRTARAAYGEALRIRPRDARAAYGAAFVDAERGRFDAALEGIGRALAADPEGRLRADCLRLLDAALRGQVAAAQAEQQRVAQRSER
;
A
#
# COMPACT_ATOMS: atom_id res chain seq x y z
N MET A 1 -28.49 40.31 45.98
CA MET A 1 -29.15 39.28 46.79
C MET A 1 -28.43 38.00 46.41
N ALA A 2 -27.34 37.60 47.07
CA ALA A 2 -27.29 36.90 48.36
C ALA A 2 -28.09 35.60 48.28
N GLU A 3 -27.64 34.45 48.50
CA GLU A 3 -26.65 33.75 49.37
C GLU A 3 -26.66 32.29 48.94
N SER A 4 -25.83 31.38 49.13
CA SER A 4 -24.64 31.09 49.95
C SER A 4 -24.30 29.62 49.76
N GLY A 5 -23.04 29.26 49.77
CA GLY A 5 -22.60 27.86 49.73
C GLY A 5 -22.77 27.11 51.07
N PRO A 6 -22.26 25.90 51.20
CA PRO A 6 -20.99 25.77 51.92
C PRO A 6 -20.00 24.71 51.41
N LYS A 7 -18.72 24.92 51.79
CA LYS A 7 -17.58 24.06 51.75
C LYS A 7 -17.60 22.99 52.86
N ALA A 8 -16.99 21.84 52.60
CA ALA A 8 -16.22 21.04 53.58
C ALA A 8 -15.48 19.95 52.81
N SER A 9 -14.25 19.74 52.88
CA SER A 9 -13.18 19.62 53.86
C SER A 9 -12.47 18.27 53.61
N ALA A 10 -11.16 18.38 53.45
CA ALA A 10 -10.20 17.30 53.20
C ALA A 10 -10.02 16.36 54.42
N THR A 11 -9.63 15.12 54.15
CA THR A 11 -8.75 14.40 55.11
C THR A 11 -7.77 13.48 54.38
N LYS A 12 -6.51 13.76 54.57
CA LYS A 12 -5.35 12.90 54.30
C LYS A 12 -5.34 11.71 55.27
N ARG A 13 -4.93 10.54 54.81
CA ARG A 13 -4.25 9.56 55.69
C ARG A 13 -3.14 8.86 54.93
N THR A 14 -1.95 9.16 55.33
CA THR A 14 -0.67 8.44 55.16
C THR A 14 -0.63 7.25 56.08
N ALA A 15 -0.11 6.11 55.63
CA ALA A 15 0.60 5.14 56.45
C ALA A 15 1.60 4.34 55.64
N LYS A 16 2.80 4.44 56.11
CA LYS A 16 4.07 3.85 55.73
C LYS A 16 4.26 2.61 56.62
N ALA A 17 4.81 1.52 56.08
CA ALA A 17 5.71 0.59 56.77
C ALA A 17 6.23 -0.50 55.85
N GLU A 18 7.52 -0.53 55.64
CA GLU A 18 8.43 -1.67 55.59
C GLU A 18 9.00 -1.89 57.01
N PRO A 19 9.86 -2.93 57.31
CA PRO A 19 10.36 -4.12 56.59
C PRO A 19 10.47 -5.40 57.49
N ALA A 20 11.07 -6.48 56.97
CA ALA A 20 12.09 -7.37 57.62
C ALA A 20 11.93 -8.81 57.13
N ALA A 21 12.89 -9.30 56.66
CA ALA A 21 13.97 -10.28 56.60
C ALA A 21 13.97 -11.35 57.71
N THR A 22 14.37 -12.53 57.25
CA THR A 22 15.14 -13.68 57.84
C THR A 22 14.58 -14.95 57.26
N GLY A 23 15.31 -15.87 56.64
CA GLY A 23 16.56 -16.51 56.92
C GLY A 23 16.31 -17.93 57.42
N ALA A 24 16.76 -18.94 56.65
CA ALA A 24 17.41 -20.10 57.23
C ALA A 24 17.59 -21.24 56.19
N GLU A 25 18.76 -21.73 56.23
CA GLU A 25 19.39 -22.86 55.55
C GLU A 25 18.74 -24.24 55.87
N GLY A 26 19.02 -25.20 54.99
CA GLY A 26 18.74 -26.62 55.26
C GLY A 26 19.26 -27.55 54.16
N ASP A 27 20.43 -28.11 54.40
CA ASP A 27 21.13 -29.16 53.64
C ASP A 27 20.33 -30.43 53.38
N GLY A 28 20.71 -31.17 52.34
CA GLY A 28 20.32 -32.57 52.18
C GLY A 28 20.71 -33.23 50.87
N ALA A 29 21.84 -33.86 50.84
CA ALA A 29 22.49 -34.65 49.79
C ALA A 29 21.64 -35.80 49.18
N GLY A 30 21.98 -36.19 47.92
CA GLY A 30 21.64 -37.50 47.41
C GLY A 30 21.76 -37.69 45.91
N ALA A 31 22.90 -38.04 45.43
CA ALA A 31 23.38 -38.80 44.26
C ALA A 31 22.36 -39.46 43.30
N GLY A 32 22.64 -39.28 41.99
CA GLY A 32 22.06 -40.11 40.93
C GLY A 32 22.51 -39.64 39.53
N LYS A 33 23.76 -40.04 39.12
CA LYS A 33 24.25 -39.88 37.75
C LYS A 33 23.51 -40.80 36.81
N ALA A 34 22.78 -40.24 35.84
CA ALA A 34 22.51 -40.89 34.56
C ALA A 34 22.80 -39.91 33.43
N ARG A 35 23.94 -40.13 32.80
CA ARG A 35 24.36 -39.45 31.59
C ARG A 35 23.58 -40.04 30.41
N THR A 36 22.54 -39.36 29.96
CA THR A 36 22.00 -39.55 28.62
C THR A 36 22.44 -38.37 27.77
N THR A 37 23.35 -38.63 26.87
CA THR A 37 23.77 -37.71 25.81
C THR A 37 22.62 -37.48 24.87
N ALA A 38 21.97 -36.33 24.99
CA ALA A 38 21.07 -35.81 23.97
C ALA A 38 21.87 -35.48 22.69
N PRO A 39 21.37 -35.82 21.51
CA PRO A 39 22.00 -35.43 20.28
C PRO A 39 21.99 -33.89 20.19
N LYS A 40 23.15 -33.29 19.86
CA LYS A 40 23.28 -31.89 19.55
C LYS A 40 22.25 -31.55 18.47
N ARG A 41 21.26 -30.76 18.83
CA ARG A 41 20.37 -30.10 17.87
C ARG A 41 21.27 -29.30 16.91
N SER A 42 21.22 -29.63 15.62
CA SER A 42 21.72 -28.73 14.58
C SER A 42 20.96 -27.44 14.73
N ALA A 43 21.65 -26.34 14.94
CA ALA A 43 21.07 -25.02 15.01
C ALA A 43 20.24 -24.81 13.73
N ALA A 44 19.03 -24.34 13.88
CA ALA A 44 18.32 -23.71 12.81
C ALA A 44 19.25 -22.67 12.15
N PRO A 45 19.21 -22.49 10.83
CA PRO A 45 20.06 -21.52 10.17
C PRO A 45 19.90 -20.18 10.90
N SER A 46 21.01 -19.63 11.35
CA SER A 46 21.03 -18.37 12.08
C SER A 46 20.35 -17.30 11.25
N ALA A 47 19.35 -16.69 11.82
CA ALA A 47 18.60 -15.56 11.23
C ALA A 47 19.44 -14.25 11.25
N ASP A 48 20.73 -14.35 10.98
CA ASP A 48 21.58 -13.19 10.77
C ASP A 48 21.45 -12.72 9.32
N ALA A 49 20.47 -12.00 9.10
CA ALA A 49 20.07 -10.93 8.20
C ALA A 49 18.56 -11.07 8.00
N ALA A 50 17.78 -10.51 8.94
CA ALA A 50 16.57 -9.90 8.48
C ALA A 50 16.95 -9.09 7.24
N PRO A 51 16.24 -9.18 6.09
CA PRO A 51 16.36 -8.14 5.11
C PRO A 51 16.16 -6.89 5.94
N GLY A 52 17.17 -6.04 5.95
CA GLY A 52 16.97 -4.67 6.35
C GLY A 52 15.66 -4.29 5.70
N PRO A 53 14.77 -3.53 6.30
CA PRO A 53 13.54 -3.18 5.65
C PRO A 53 13.92 -3.01 4.20
N VAL A 54 13.27 -3.77 3.28
CA VAL A 54 13.21 -3.26 1.90
C VAL A 54 12.87 -1.85 2.20
N ALA A 55 13.83 -0.98 2.06
CA ALA A 55 13.63 0.39 2.36
C ALA A 55 12.39 0.72 1.56
N THR A 56 11.25 0.72 2.23
CA THR A 56 10.16 1.55 1.84
C THR A 56 10.74 2.92 2.13
N THR A 57 11.77 3.25 1.39
CA THR A 57 12.05 4.60 1.10
C THR A 57 10.74 5.07 0.50
N ALA A 58 9.92 5.68 1.34
CA ALA A 58 9.19 6.82 0.82
C ALA A 58 10.24 7.49 -0.04
N PRO A 59 9.96 7.69 -1.35
CA PRO A 59 11.00 8.01 -2.28
C PRO A 59 11.77 9.23 -1.76
N ASP A 60 12.86 8.99 -1.06
CA ASP A 60 13.96 9.92 -0.92
C ASP A 60 14.74 9.92 -2.24
N GLY A 61 14.01 9.65 -3.32
CA GLY A 61 14.42 10.02 -4.65
C GLY A 61 14.41 11.54 -4.68
N VAL A 62 15.47 12.13 -4.14
CA VAL A 62 15.89 13.46 -4.56
C VAL A 62 15.85 13.37 -6.08
N ALA A 63 14.90 14.08 -6.70
CA ALA A 63 14.85 14.23 -8.14
C ALA A 63 16.27 14.55 -8.56
N ALA A 64 16.81 13.80 -9.50
CA ALA A 64 18.14 14.09 -10.03
C ALA A 64 18.17 15.59 -10.34
N PRO A 65 19.18 16.36 -9.96
CA PRO A 65 19.18 17.81 -10.09
C PRO A 65 18.79 18.15 -11.53
N ILE A 66 17.75 18.92 -11.72
CA ILE A 66 17.27 19.34 -13.04
C ILE A 66 18.37 20.22 -13.63
N THR A 67 19.23 19.63 -14.44
CA THR A 67 20.31 20.37 -15.11
C THR A 67 19.70 21.22 -16.22
N ALA A 68 19.94 22.53 -16.17
CA ALA A 68 19.60 23.43 -17.26
C ALA A 68 20.54 23.13 -18.44
N ALA A 69 20.03 22.52 -19.50
CA ALA A 69 20.72 22.44 -20.78
C ALA A 69 20.28 23.61 -21.66
N ALA A 70 21.20 24.14 -22.47
CA ALA A 70 20.87 25.09 -23.54
C ALA A 70 19.85 24.40 -24.48
N PRO A 71 18.84 25.15 -25.01
CA PRO A 71 17.78 24.54 -25.78
C PRO A 71 18.31 24.01 -27.13
N ASP A 72 18.27 22.70 -27.32
CA ASP A 72 18.20 22.14 -28.67
C ASP A 72 16.75 22.31 -29.17
N PRO A 73 16.54 22.66 -30.42
CA PRO A 73 15.20 22.88 -30.95
C PRO A 73 14.35 21.61 -30.86
N ALA A 74 13.16 21.73 -30.26
CA ALA A 74 12.20 20.65 -30.14
C ALA A 74 11.83 20.13 -31.55
N PRO A 75 11.84 18.82 -31.79
CA PRO A 75 11.35 18.24 -33.04
C PRO A 75 9.83 18.41 -33.11
N ALA A 76 9.33 18.85 -34.25
CA ALA A 76 7.91 18.98 -34.54
C ALA A 76 7.21 17.62 -34.45
N PRO A 77 5.97 17.51 -33.93
CA PRO A 77 5.23 16.27 -33.92
C PRO A 77 4.83 15.87 -35.33
N GLY A 78 5.30 14.70 -35.76
CA GLY A 78 4.79 14.03 -36.95
C GLY A 78 5.72 13.99 -38.15
N ALA A 79 6.71 13.08 -38.14
CA ALA A 79 7.28 12.50 -39.37
C ALA A 79 7.55 11.01 -39.13
N PRO A 80 7.11 10.13 -40.08
CA PRO A 80 7.39 8.70 -39.94
C PRO A 80 8.81 8.35 -40.37
N SER A 81 9.45 7.44 -39.65
CA SER A 81 10.51 6.53 -40.08
C SER A 81 11.88 7.10 -40.43
N ALA A 82 12.54 7.73 -39.44
CA ALA A 82 13.98 7.54 -39.31
C ALA A 82 14.22 6.32 -38.40
N PRO A 83 15.32 5.55 -38.60
CA PRO A 83 15.67 4.52 -37.64
C PRO A 83 15.80 5.15 -36.23
N PRO A 84 15.36 4.46 -35.16
CA PRO A 84 15.41 5.03 -33.82
C PRO A 84 16.81 5.54 -33.51
N ALA A 85 16.90 6.73 -32.92
CA ALA A 85 18.18 7.26 -32.49
C ALA A 85 18.81 6.34 -31.46
N THR A 86 20.11 6.12 -31.54
CA THR A 86 20.86 5.29 -30.58
C THR A 86 21.90 6.14 -29.86
N LYS A 87 22.03 5.93 -28.53
CA LYS A 87 23.02 6.55 -27.68
C LYS A 87 23.62 5.44 -26.80
N ASP A 88 24.92 5.19 -26.92
CA ASP A 88 25.61 4.18 -26.11
C ASP A 88 24.98 2.77 -26.17
N GLY A 89 24.38 2.40 -27.30
CA GLY A 89 23.67 1.14 -27.48
C GLY A 89 22.21 1.14 -27.03
N ALA A 90 21.74 2.18 -26.34
CA ALA A 90 20.33 2.37 -26.00
C ALA A 90 19.52 2.80 -27.24
N VAL A 91 18.24 2.48 -27.27
CA VAL A 91 17.32 2.82 -28.36
C VAL A 91 16.29 3.83 -27.87
N LEU A 92 16.15 4.95 -28.58
CA LEU A 92 15.13 5.94 -28.27
C LEU A 92 13.74 5.37 -28.57
N LEU A 93 12.88 5.27 -27.56
CA LEU A 93 11.50 4.83 -27.69
C LEU A 93 10.52 5.99 -27.83
N GLU A 94 10.73 7.04 -27.05
CA GLU A 94 9.86 8.23 -27.06
C GLU A 94 10.71 9.50 -26.98
N ALA A 95 10.47 10.43 -27.87
CA ALA A 95 11.05 11.78 -27.83
C ALA A 95 10.46 12.57 -26.64
N TRP A 96 10.97 13.80 -26.42
CA TRP A 96 10.55 14.66 -25.34
C TRP A 96 9.02 14.85 -25.29
N ALA A 97 8.40 14.43 -24.20
CA ALA A 97 6.96 14.53 -23.92
C ALA A 97 6.73 15.12 -22.52
N PRO A 98 5.59 15.78 -22.26
CA PRO A 98 5.20 16.19 -20.90
C PRO A 98 5.21 14.98 -19.95
N LEU A 99 5.71 15.19 -18.73
CA LEU A 99 5.94 14.10 -17.77
C LEU A 99 4.68 13.24 -17.53
N GLY A 100 3.52 13.87 -17.37
CA GLY A 100 2.25 13.17 -17.18
C GLY A 100 1.78 12.34 -18.38
N ARG A 101 2.38 12.56 -19.57
CA ARG A 101 2.08 11.84 -20.83
C ARG A 101 3.22 10.96 -21.29
N ALA A 102 4.36 10.96 -20.59
CA ALA A 102 5.53 10.16 -20.92
C ALA A 102 5.20 8.66 -20.96
N LEU A 103 5.94 7.92 -21.79
CA LEU A 103 5.75 6.49 -22.06
C LEU A 103 5.76 5.68 -20.76
N ASP A 104 6.67 5.95 -19.86
CA ASP A 104 6.82 5.29 -18.57
C ASP A 104 5.51 5.32 -17.75
N GLY A 105 4.94 6.51 -17.53
CA GLY A 105 3.65 6.64 -16.83
C GLY A 105 2.48 6.02 -17.59
N ARG A 106 2.52 6.02 -18.94
CA ARG A 106 1.48 5.36 -19.77
C ARG A 106 1.54 3.85 -19.62
N ILE A 107 2.75 3.25 -19.58
CA ILE A 107 2.93 1.82 -19.33
C ILE A 107 2.31 1.44 -17.98
N GLY A 108 2.62 2.18 -16.93
CA GLY A 108 2.08 1.91 -15.60
C GLY A 108 0.56 1.88 -15.55
N ARG A 109 -0.07 2.92 -16.09
CA ARG A 109 -1.54 3.01 -16.14
C ARG A 109 -2.16 1.91 -17.01
N ALA A 110 -1.57 1.60 -18.17
CA ALA A 110 -2.06 0.56 -19.08
C ALA A 110 -1.86 -0.85 -18.51
N ALA A 111 -0.80 -1.09 -17.74
CA ALA A 111 -0.49 -2.37 -17.13
C ALA A 111 -1.33 -2.68 -15.89
N TRP A 112 -1.75 -1.66 -15.13
CA TRP A 112 -2.44 -1.85 -13.85
C TRP A 112 -3.58 -2.87 -13.88
N PRO A 113 -4.50 -2.86 -14.88
CA PRO A 113 -5.61 -3.82 -14.93
C PRO A 113 -5.18 -5.29 -14.86
N SER A 114 -4.01 -5.63 -15.39
CA SER A 114 -3.49 -7.00 -15.46
C SER A 114 -2.39 -7.29 -14.43
N TRP A 115 -1.67 -6.29 -13.94
CA TRP A 115 -0.51 -6.46 -13.06
C TRP A 115 -0.82 -6.21 -11.57
N ALA A 116 -1.87 -5.47 -11.25
CA ALA A 116 -2.15 -5.04 -9.88
C ALA A 116 -2.13 -6.19 -8.86
N SER A 117 -2.80 -7.31 -9.14
CA SER A 117 -2.81 -8.47 -8.25
C SER A 117 -1.40 -9.01 -7.95
N ARG A 118 -0.52 -9.02 -8.95
CA ARG A 118 0.86 -9.44 -8.80
C ARG A 118 1.68 -8.44 -8.01
N LEU A 119 1.49 -7.14 -8.24
CA LEU A 119 2.21 -6.09 -7.53
C LEU A 119 1.93 -6.13 -6.02
N PHE A 120 0.68 -6.41 -5.63
CA PHE A 120 0.32 -6.64 -4.23
C PHE A 120 0.93 -7.95 -3.69
N ALA A 121 0.89 -9.03 -4.46
CA ALA A 121 1.42 -10.34 -4.04
C ALA A 121 2.95 -10.33 -3.89
N ASP A 122 3.65 -9.64 -4.79
CA ASP A 122 5.12 -9.47 -4.76
C ASP A 122 5.58 -8.38 -3.77
N GLU A 123 4.63 -7.78 -3.01
CA GLU A 123 4.88 -6.70 -2.03
C GLU A 123 5.58 -5.47 -2.65
N GLN A 124 5.39 -5.24 -3.94
CA GLN A 124 5.90 -4.04 -4.60
C GLN A 124 5.06 -2.81 -4.25
N ILE A 125 3.76 -3.00 -3.98
CA ILE A 125 2.94 -1.95 -3.38
C ILE A 125 3.22 -1.93 -1.88
N PRO A 126 3.68 -0.81 -1.31
CA PRO A 126 4.00 -0.71 0.11
C PRO A 126 2.80 -1.09 0.99
N HIS A 127 3.07 -1.76 2.14
CA HIS A 127 1.99 -2.13 3.06
C HIS A 127 1.22 -0.92 3.61
N ILE A 128 1.81 0.28 3.57
CA ILE A 128 1.16 1.54 3.92
C ILE A 128 -0.06 1.85 3.04
N ALA A 129 -0.08 1.34 1.79
CA ALA A 129 -1.23 1.41 0.90
C ALA A 129 -2.32 0.39 1.28
N HIS A 130 -2.00 -0.61 2.12
CA HIS A 130 -2.97 -1.51 2.71
C HIS A 130 -3.52 -0.88 3.99
N ASP A 131 -4.78 -1.08 4.29
CA ASP A 131 -5.33 -0.57 5.53
C ASP A 131 -4.90 -1.38 6.75
N SER A 132 -4.54 -0.67 7.83
CA SER A 132 -4.24 -1.24 9.15
C SER A 132 -5.48 -1.30 10.07
N GLY A 133 -6.65 -1.00 9.55
CA GLY A 133 -7.87 -0.83 10.32
C GLY A 133 -8.02 0.55 10.99
N VAL A 134 -6.97 1.36 11.03
CA VAL A 134 -7.02 2.72 11.62
C VAL A 134 -7.73 3.68 10.68
N LEU A 135 -7.36 3.69 9.40
CA LEU A 135 -7.96 4.57 8.40
C LEU A 135 -9.45 4.27 8.23
N SER A 136 -9.79 2.99 8.05
CA SER A 136 -11.18 2.57 7.91
C SER A 136 -12.03 2.90 9.15
N ALA A 137 -11.45 2.82 10.37
CA ALA A 137 -12.14 3.26 11.58
C ALA A 137 -12.42 4.77 11.58
N ARG A 138 -11.46 5.58 11.10
CA ARG A 138 -11.61 7.04 10.96
C ARG A 138 -12.64 7.40 9.90
N HIS A 139 -12.56 6.78 8.71
CA HIS A 139 -13.56 6.97 7.66
C HIS A 139 -14.96 6.53 8.13
N ALA A 140 -15.06 5.42 8.88
CA ALA A 140 -16.33 4.98 9.48
C ALA A 140 -16.92 6.03 10.42
N ALA A 141 -16.09 6.69 11.25
CA ALA A 141 -16.56 7.75 12.13
C ALA A 141 -17.15 8.95 11.36
N VAL A 142 -16.50 9.34 10.25
CA VAL A 142 -16.98 10.44 9.39
C VAL A 142 -18.30 10.07 8.72
N ILE A 143 -18.37 8.86 8.14
CA ILE A 143 -19.57 8.37 7.44
C ILE A 143 -20.74 8.18 8.43
N ALA A 144 -20.48 7.60 9.60
CA ALA A 144 -21.50 7.41 10.64
C ALA A 144 -22.06 8.76 11.14
N ALA A 145 -21.21 9.76 11.37
CA ALA A 145 -21.66 11.09 11.76
C ALA A 145 -22.62 11.72 10.72
N TRP A 146 -22.36 11.54 9.43
CA TRP A 146 -23.25 11.96 8.37
C TRP A 146 -24.57 11.19 8.41
N LEU A 147 -24.49 9.85 8.49
CA LEU A 147 -25.66 8.95 8.46
C LEU A 147 -26.60 9.18 9.64
N ASP A 148 -26.04 9.23 10.86
CA ASP A 148 -26.81 9.45 12.08
C ASP A 148 -27.52 10.81 12.06
N THR A 149 -26.84 11.86 11.57
CA THR A 149 -27.43 13.20 11.47
C THR A 149 -28.50 13.27 10.39
N ALA A 150 -28.27 12.65 9.23
CA ALA A 150 -29.27 12.59 8.15
C ALA A 150 -30.50 11.77 8.56
N GLU A 151 -30.31 10.66 9.28
CA GLU A 151 -31.41 9.85 9.82
C GLU A 151 -32.22 10.61 10.86
N ALA A 152 -31.56 11.21 11.85
CA ALA A 152 -32.21 11.98 12.92
C ALA A 152 -33.03 13.18 12.40
N SER A 153 -32.55 13.79 11.28
CA SER A 153 -33.26 14.92 10.64
C SER A 153 -34.28 14.51 9.58
N GLY A 154 -34.47 13.20 9.36
CA GLY A 154 -35.39 12.69 8.35
C GLY A 154 -34.94 12.92 6.89
N ALA A 155 -33.68 13.30 6.66
CA ALA A 155 -33.13 13.57 5.34
C ALA A 155 -32.36 12.38 4.75
N LEU A 156 -32.35 11.23 5.43
CA LEU A 156 -31.65 10.05 4.96
C LEU A 156 -32.28 9.56 3.64
N PRO A 157 -31.45 9.43 2.55
CA PRO A 157 -31.95 8.91 1.28
C PRO A 157 -32.53 7.50 1.41
N GLU A 158 -33.43 7.15 0.50
CA GLU A 158 -33.92 5.77 0.39
C GLU A 158 -32.78 4.79 0.09
N ARG A 159 -31.84 5.22 -0.77
CA ARG A 159 -30.60 4.50 -1.09
C ARG A 159 -29.39 5.37 -0.72
N VAL A 160 -28.49 4.83 0.06
CA VAL A 160 -27.23 5.47 0.46
C VAL A 160 -26.09 4.80 -0.31
N VAL A 161 -25.69 5.42 -1.41
CA VAL A 161 -24.66 4.88 -2.30
C VAL A 161 -23.26 5.25 -1.79
N LEU A 162 -22.44 4.23 -1.52
CA LEU A 162 -21.03 4.34 -1.18
C LEU A 162 -20.21 3.69 -2.29
N VAL A 163 -19.26 4.43 -2.85
CA VAL A 163 -18.30 3.94 -3.86
C VAL A 163 -16.91 3.97 -3.27
N GLU A 164 -16.20 2.84 -3.28
CA GLU A 164 -14.75 2.80 -3.07
C GLU A 164 -14.07 2.62 -4.41
N ALA A 165 -13.30 3.63 -4.81
CA ALA A 165 -12.52 3.65 -6.04
C ALA A 165 -11.11 3.13 -5.75
N GLY A 166 -10.68 2.08 -6.49
CA GLY A 166 -9.40 1.43 -6.25
C GLY A 166 -9.42 0.59 -4.99
N ILE A 167 -10.26 -0.46 -4.99
CA ILE A 167 -10.44 -1.33 -3.80
C ILE A 167 -9.15 -2.07 -3.38
N GLY A 168 -8.18 -2.25 -4.29
CA GLY A 168 -6.94 -2.94 -4.02
C GLY A 168 -7.17 -4.34 -3.41
N THR A 169 -6.64 -4.57 -2.21
CA THR A 169 -6.81 -5.84 -1.49
C THR A 169 -8.18 -6.01 -0.83
N GLY A 170 -9.01 -4.98 -0.80
CA GLY A 170 -10.33 -4.97 -0.16
C GLY A 170 -10.30 -4.81 1.37
N LEU A 171 -9.12 -4.70 1.99
CA LEU A 171 -8.99 -4.63 3.45
C LEU A 171 -9.65 -3.37 4.02
N HIS A 172 -9.47 -2.22 3.38
CA HIS A 172 -10.06 -0.96 3.82
C HIS A 172 -11.61 -1.07 3.87
N LEU A 173 -12.24 -1.48 2.77
CA LEU A 173 -13.69 -1.62 2.71
C LEU A 173 -14.21 -2.65 3.72
N ARG A 174 -13.52 -3.79 3.86
CA ARG A 174 -13.87 -4.83 4.81
C ARG A 174 -13.93 -4.31 6.24
N TYR A 175 -12.91 -3.54 6.68
CA TYR A 175 -12.90 -2.96 8.03
C TYR A 175 -13.89 -1.81 8.16
N LEU A 176 -14.04 -1.00 7.14
CA LEU A 176 -15.04 0.07 7.09
C LEU A 176 -16.44 -0.48 7.34
N LEU A 177 -16.85 -1.51 6.58
CA LEU A 177 -18.17 -2.12 6.72
C LEU A 177 -18.37 -2.78 8.11
N ARG A 178 -17.34 -3.43 8.63
CA ARG A 178 -17.34 -3.98 9.99
C ARG A 178 -17.58 -2.89 11.04
N ARG A 179 -16.88 -1.75 10.92
CA ARG A 179 -17.03 -0.62 11.85
C ARG A 179 -18.39 0.05 11.74
N LEU A 180 -18.90 0.24 10.54
CA LEU A 180 -20.23 0.78 10.32
C LEU A 180 -21.33 -0.13 10.90
N ARG A 181 -21.22 -1.45 10.71
CA ARG A 181 -22.14 -2.42 11.35
C ARG A 181 -22.11 -2.37 12.87
N ALA A 182 -20.88 -2.36 13.44
CA ALA A 182 -20.71 -2.28 14.89
C ALA A 182 -21.31 -0.97 15.45
N HIS A 183 -21.10 0.16 14.77
CA HIS A 183 -21.68 1.45 15.14
C HIS A 183 -23.20 1.44 15.08
N ALA A 184 -23.78 0.94 13.98
CA ALA A 184 -25.24 0.85 13.82
C ALA A 184 -25.86 -0.04 14.89
N ALA A 185 -25.25 -1.18 15.20
CA ALA A 185 -25.73 -2.10 16.24
C ALA A 185 -25.68 -1.47 17.64
N ALA A 186 -24.59 -0.74 17.96
CA ALA A 186 -24.40 -0.09 19.25
C ALA A 186 -25.40 1.07 19.47
N ASN A 187 -25.80 1.78 18.40
CA ASN A 187 -26.67 2.96 18.48
C ASN A 187 -28.11 2.69 18.03
N GLY A 188 -28.46 1.47 17.62
CA GLY A 188 -29.81 1.14 17.13
C GLY A 188 -30.16 1.87 15.83
N ALA A 189 -29.18 2.20 15.01
CA ALA A 189 -29.36 2.98 13.79
C ALA A 189 -30.07 2.18 12.69
N GLY A 190 -31.04 2.80 12.03
CA GLY A 190 -31.91 2.20 11.00
C GLY A 190 -31.37 2.38 9.55
N TRP A 191 -30.27 3.10 9.36
CA TRP A 191 -29.73 3.40 8.02
C TRP A 191 -29.02 2.21 7.36
N LEU A 192 -28.60 1.19 8.11
CA LEU A 192 -27.78 0.10 7.59
C LEU A 192 -28.41 -0.64 6.39
N PRO A 193 -29.73 -0.96 6.36
CA PRO A 193 -30.37 -1.61 5.21
C PRO A 193 -30.45 -0.73 3.96
N ARG A 194 -30.25 0.58 4.09
CA ARG A 194 -30.25 1.51 2.95
C ARG A 194 -28.87 1.67 2.31
N LEU A 195 -27.82 1.12 2.95
CA LEU A 195 -26.46 1.22 2.46
C LEU A 195 -26.23 0.28 1.25
N GLU A 196 -25.92 0.87 0.11
CA GLU A 196 -25.54 0.20 -1.12
C GLU A 196 -24.07 0.51 -1.42
N VAL A 197 -23.24 -0.52 -1.45
CA VAL A 197 -21.78 -0.38 -1.57
C VAL A 197 -21.32 -0.85 -2.94
N TRP A 198 -20.54 -0.02 -3.60
CA TRP A 198 -19.84 -0.34 -4.85
C TRP A 198 -18.35 -0.49 -4.57
N ALA A 199 -17.89 -1.73 -4.59
CA ALA A 199 -16.50 -2.11 -4.50
C ALA A 199 -15.90 -2.07 -5.91
N THR A 200 -15.06 -1.07 -6.21
CA THR A 200 -14.63 -0.80 -7.59
C THR A 200 -13.11 -0.73 -7.75
N ASP A 201 -12.64 -1.16 -8.92
CA ASP A 201 -11.24 -1.07 -9.37
C ASP A 201 -11.21 -1.12 -10.90
N VAL A 202 -10.10 -0.75 -11.53
CA VAL A 202 -9.90 -1.00 -12.96
C VAL A 202 -9.40 -2.44 -13.19
N SER A 203 -8.89 -3.12 -12.15
CA SER A 203 -8.39 -4.49 -12.21
C SER A 203 -9.48 -5.52 -11.90
N ARG A 204 -9.95 -6.19 -12.95
CA ARG A 204 -10.90 -7.31 -12.82
C ARG A 204 -10.36 -8.44 -11.92
N SER A 205 -9.06 -8.70 -11.98
CA SER A 205 -8.43 -9.76 -11.20
C SER A 205 -8.46 -9.45 -9.69
N LEU A 206 -8.21 -8.20 -9.28
CA LEU A 206 -8.36 -7.78 -7.88
C LEU A 206 -9.81 -7.91 -7.41
N LEU A 207 -10.77 -7.41 -8.19
CA LEU A 207 -12.19 -7.52 -7.85
C LEU A 207 -12.64 -8.96 -7.69
N HIS A 208 -12.15 -9.86 -8.55
CA HIS A 208 -12.44 -11.29 -8.44
C HIS A 208 -11.84 -11.89 -7.16
N GLN A 209 -10.60 -11.55 -6.82
CA GLN A 209 -9.95 -12.03 -5.59
C GLN A 209 -10.69 -11.52 -4.35
N VAL A 210 -11.02 -10.22 -4.29
CA VAL A 210 -11.74 -9.62 -3.16
C VAL A 210 -13.12 -10.26 -3.00
N ARG A 211 -13.85 -10.48 -4.09
CA ARG A 211 -15.14 -11.18 -4.06
C ARG A 211 -15.01 -12.61 -3.55
N ALA A 212 -14.01 -13.37 -4.01
CA ALA A 212 -13.79 -14.76 -3.58
C ALA A 212 -13.47 -14.88 -2.09
N ARG A 213 -12.81 -13.90 -1.50
CA ARG A 213 -12.53 -13.82 -0.05
C ARG A 213 -13.77 -13.46 0.76
N GLY A 214 -14.73 -12.77 0.15
CA GLY A 214 -15.82 -12.09 0.84
C GLY A 214 -15.37 -10.80 1.52
N LEU A 215 -16.14 -9.73 1.33
CA LEU A 215 -16.01 -8.49 2.10
C LEU A 215 -16.70 -8.60 3.46
N GLU A 216 -17.59 -9.58 3.60
CA GLU A 216 -18.22 -9.89 4.85
C GLU A 216 -17.27 -10.74 5.69
N LEU A 217 -16.74 -10.16 6.76
CA LEU A 217 -16.27 -10.94 7.88
C LEU A 217 -17.48 -11.74 8.40
N ALA A 218 -17.27 -13.02 8.71
CA ALA A 218 -18.24 -13.76 9.50
C ALA A 218 -18.72 -12.85 10.64
N PRO A 219 -20.03 -12.75 10.90
CA PRO A 219 -20.52 -11.92 12.00
C PRO A 219 -19.66 -12.26 13.22
N ASP A 220 -19.06 -11.24 13.85
CA ASP A 220 -18.46 -11.42 15.16
C ASP A 220 -19.55 -12.13 15.98
N GLU A 221 -19.26 -13.27 16.57
CA GLU A 221 -20.21 -14.01 17.40
C GLU A 221 -20.80 -13.16 18.53
N ALA A 222 -20.15 -12.01 18.81
CA ALA A 222 -20.60 -10.98 19.75
C ALA A 222 -21.64 -9.98 19.17
N ALA A 223 -21.73 -9.80 17.86
CA ALA A 223 -22.76 -8.98 17.23
C ALA A 223 -23.90 -9.93 16.81
N GLY A 224 -24.88 -10.09 17.67
CA GLY A 224 -25.98 -11.05 17.50
C GLY A 224 -26.53 -11.13 16.07
N ALA A 225 -26.95 -12.29 15.67
CA ALA A 225 -27.35 -12.76 14.33
C ALA A 225 -28.43 -11.97 13.56
N SER A 226 -28.67 -10.68 13.88
CA SER A 226 -29.79 -9.86 13.38
C SER A 226 -29.37 -8.63 12.54
N ALA A 227 -28.13 -8.48 12.11
CA ALA A 227 -27.79 -7.36 11.26
C ALA A 227 -28.22 -7.64 9.80
N ALA A 228 -29.09 -6.77 9.25
CA ALA A 228 -29.48 -6.82 7.85
C ALA A 228 -28.24 -6.84 6.93
N PRO A 229 -28.25 -7.62 5.84
CA PRO A 229 -27.12 -7.67 4.91
C PRO A 229 -26.96 -6.31 4.22
N ILE A 230 -25.71 -5.84 4.11
CA ILE A 230 -25.37 -4.68 3.27
C ILE A 230 -25.32 -5.16 1.82
N ALA A 231 -25.98 -4.43 0.91
CA ALA A 231 -25.87 -4.72 -0.52
C ALA A 231 -24.47 -4.33 -1.04
N VAL A 232 -23.68 -5.30 -1.44
CA VAL A 232 -22.34 -5.08 -2.01
C VAL A 232 -22.30 -5.48 -3.47
N HIS A 233 -21.96 -4.53 -4.32
CA HIS A 233 -21.80 -4.68 -5.76
C HIS A 233 -20.31 -4.54 -6.13
N PHE A 234 -19.88 -5.28 -7.15
CA PHE A 234 -18.54 -5.19 -7.70
C PHE A 234 -18.62 -4.60 -9.12
N GLY A 235 -17.70 -3.71 -9.44
CA GLY A 235 -17.70 -3.10 -10.78
C GLY A 235 -16.36 -2.53 -11.18
N LEU A 236 -16.12 -2.47 -12.50
CA LEU A 236 -14.98 -1.74 -13.04
C LEU A 236 -15.29 -0.25 -13.04
N LEU A 237 -14.35 0.55 -12.55
CA LEU A 237 -14.46 2.00 -12.50
C LEU A 237 -13.15 2.64 -12.95
N ASP A 238 -13.23 3.50 -13.97
CA ASP A 238 -12.18 4.46 -14.29
C ASP A 238 -12.40 5.71 -13.45
N VAL A 239 -11.42 6.06 -12.62
CA VAL A 239 -11.51 7.24 -11.74
C VAL A 239 -11.66 8.55 -12.50
N LEU A 240 -11.27 8.59 -13.77
CA LEU A 240 -11.56 9.72 -14.66
C LEU A 240 -13.05 9.86 -15.01
N ARG A 241 -13.86 8.84 -14.71
CA ARG A 241 -15.33 8.84 -14.85
C ARG A 241 -15.98 8.43 -13.52
N PRO A 242 -15.81 9.20 -12.44
CA PRO A 242 -16.06 8.75 -11.05
C PRO A 242 -17.50 8.36 -10.74
N GLY A 243 -18.46 8.72 -11.60
CA GLY A 243 -19.87 8.33 -11.48
C GLY A 243 -20.27 7.13 -12.32
N VAL A 244 -19.40 6.58 -13.17
CA VAL A 244 -19.75 5.52 -14.12
C VAL A 244 -19.09 4.21 -13.77
N VAL A 245 -19.88 3.16 -13.57
CA VAL A 245 -19.42 1.82 -13.18
C VAL A 245 -19.90 0.79 -14.20
N LEU A 246 -19.02 -0.14 -14.56
CA LEU A 246 -19.41 -1.37 -15.26
C LEU A 246 -19.61 -2.48 -14.22
N PRO A 247 -20.86 -2.82 -13.88
CA PRO A 247 -21.16 -3.88 -12.92
C PRO A 247 -20.57 -5.22 -13.36
N LEU A 248 -20.07 -6.00 -12.41
CA LEU A 248 -19.63 -7.37 -12.63
C LEU A 248 -20.62 -8.33 -11.99
N ASP A 249 -21.11 -9.31 -12.76
CA ASP A 249 -21.92 -10.41 -12.24
C ASP A 249 -21.10 -11.38 -11.37
N ALA A 250 -21.74 -12.43 -10.83
CA ALA A 250 -21.08 -13.42 -10.00
C ALA A 250 -19.94 -14.18 -10.74
N ALA A 251 -20.02 -14.30 -12.04
CA ALA A 251 -18.99 -14.90 -12.88
C ALA A 251 -17.88 -13.92 -13.28
N GLY A 252 -18.01 -12.63 -12.90
CA GLY A 252 -17.08 -11.57 -13.25
C GLY A 252 -17.25 -11.03 -14.67
N VAL A 253 -18.39 -11.29 -15.30
CA VAL A 253 -18.74 -10.74 -16.62
C VAL A 253 -19.27 -9.33 -16.43
N ALA A 254 -18.78 -8.38 -17.24
CA ALA A 254 -19.24 -7.01 -17.19
C ALA A 254 -20.63 -6.89 -17.84
N GLY A 255 -21.54 -6.22 -17.13
CA GLY A 255 -22.84 -5.80 -17.64
C GLY A 255 -22.77 -4.45 -18.36
N ASP A 256 -23.93 -3.84 -18.60
CA ASP A 256 -24.03 -2.50 -19.16
C ASP A 256 -23.52 -1.43 -18.18
N GLU A 257 -23.02 -0.32 -18.71
CA GLU A 257 -22.60 0.83 -17.89
C GLU A 257 -23.77 1.33 -17.03
N ARG A 258 -23.49 1.56 -15.75
CA ARG A 258 -24.42 2.19 -14.82
C ARG A 258 -23.88 3.55 -14.43
N ASP A 259 -24.66 4.57 -14.68
CA ASP A 259 -24.39 5.93 -14.20
C ASP A 259 -24.95 6.09 -12.78
N LEU A 260 -24.06 6.36 -11.83
CA LEU A 260 -24.34 6.68 -10.44
C LEU A 260 -24.25 8.20 -10.17
N GLY A 261 -24.02 9.00 -11.23
CA GLY A 261 -23.84 10.44 -11.12
C GLY A 261 -25.03 11.12 -10.44
N GLY A 262 -24.77 11.92 -9.42
CA GLY A 262 -25.79 12.58 -8.61
C GLY A 262 -26.45 11.70 -7.53
N GLU A 263 -26.13 10.39 -7.47
CA GLU A 263 -26.64 9.47 -6.43
C GLU A 263 -25.62 9.19 -5.32
N ILE A 264 -24.32 9.39 -5.57
CA ILE A 264 -23.22 9.01 -4.68
C ILE A 264 -23.26 9.84 -3.40
N CYS A 265 -23.51 9.20 -2.25
CA CYS A 265 -23.43 9.82 -0.93
C CYS A 265 -21.99 9.90 -0.43
N PHE A 266 -21.23 8.80 -0.65
CA PHE A 266 -19.85 8.67 -0.21
C PHE A 266 -18.99 8.11 -1.34
N TRP A 267 -17.88 8.78 -1.61
CA TRP A 267 -16.86 8.33 -2.53
C TRP A 267 -15.52 8.25 -1.80
N ILE A 268 -14.82 7.13 -1.87
CA ILE A 268 -13.57 6.91 -1.15
C ILE A 268 -12.48 6.56 -2.14
N ALA A 269 -11.34 7.23 -2.04
CA ALA A 269 -10.11 6.86 -2.74
C ALA A 269 -8.92 6.86 -1.77
N ASN A 270 -8.20 5.76 -1.77
CA ASN A 270 -7.04 5.56 -0.92
C ASN A 270 -5.86 5.12 -1.80
N TYR A 271 -4.85 5.98 -1.99
CA TYR A 271 -3.70 5.76 -2.88
C TYR A 271 -4.10 5.45 -4.33
N VAL A 272 -4.86 6.33 -4.92
CA VAL A 272 -5.38 6.21 -6.30
C VAL A 272 -5.02 7.42 -7.14
N LEU A 273 -5.05 8.61 -6.54
CA LEU A 273 -4.87 9.85 -7.29
C LEU A 273 -3.39 10.14 -7.62
N ASP A 274 -2.45 9.55 -6.90
CA ASP A 274 -1.02 9.61 -7.16
C ASP A 274 -0.61 8.84 -8.45
N LEU A 275 -1.50 8.00 -8.99
CA LEU A 275 -1.34 7.35 -10.29
C LEU A 275 -1.81 8.21 -11.45
N MET A 276 -2.44 9.35 -11.18
CA MET A 276 -2.95 10.24 -12.21
C MET A 276 -1.82 11.09 -12.83
N PRO A 277 -1.96 11.49 -14.10
CA PRO A 277 -0.96 12.31 -14.76
C PRO A 277 -0.65 13.60 -13.99
N ALA A 278 0.63 13.89 -13.80
CA ALA A 278 1.13 15.12 -13.23
C ALA A 278 2.29 15.67 -14.07
N ASP A 279 2.34 16.99 -14.23
CA ASP A 279 3.38 17.68 -14.97
C ASP A 279 4.19 18.58 -14.04
N LEU A 280 5.41 18.93 -14.44
CA LEU A 280 6.27 19.85 -13.73
C LEU A 280 6.52 21.10 -14.57
N PHE A 281 6.34 22.27 -13.96
CA PHE A 281 6.65 23.57 -14.56
C PHE A 281 7.70 24.28 -13.74
N ARG A 282 8.63 24.97 -14.39
CA ARG A 282 9.71 25.69 -13.74
C ARG A 282 9.59 27.18 -14.04
N ARG A 283 9.52 28.00 -13.00
CA ARG A 283 9.57 29.45 -13.10
C ARG A 283 11.01 29.93 -12.97
N VAL A 284 11.54 30.55 -14.01
CA VAL A 284 12.88 31.12 -14.02
C VAL A 284 12.80 32.64 -14.14
N ARG A 285 13.74 33.35 -13.50
CA ARG A 285 13.89 34.81 -13.62
C ARG A 285 15.14 35.11 -14.43
N ALA A 286 14.92 35.78 -15.56
CA ALA A 286 16.04 36.30 -16.36
C ALA A 286 16.79 37.40 -15.59
N PRO A 287 18.07 37.70 -15.94
CA PRO A 287 18.85 38.78 -15.31
C PRO A 287 18.17 40.15 -15.29
N GLY A 288 17.24 40.40 -16.20
CA GLY A 288 16.42 41.65 -16.27
C GLY A 288 15.16 41.63 -15.40
N GLY A 289 14.93 40.57 -14.62
CA GLY A 289 13.75 40.41 -13.76
C GLY A 289 12.52 39.86 -14.48
N GLU A 290 12.59 39.62 -15.80
CA GLU A 290 11.53 38.96 -16.57
C GLU A 290 11.28 37.54 -16.06
N VAL A 291 10.02 37.16 -15.83
CA VAL A 291 9.61 35.82 -15.44
C VAL A 291 9.32 35.02 -16.70
N ARG A 292 9.96 33.87 -16.82
CA ARG A 292 9.73 32.90 -17.88
C ARG A 292 9.32 31.57 -17.26
N TRP A 293 8.55 30.82 -18.02
CA TRP A 293 8.16 29.47 -17.63
C TRP A 293 8.82 28.43 -18.55
N GLN A 294 9.25 27.36 -17.95
CA GLN A 294 9.75 26.17 -18.62
C GLN A 294 8.83 24.99 -18.27
N VAL A 295 8.70 24.05 -19.19
CA VAL A 295 8.05 22.76 -18.93
C VAL A 295 9.12 21.69 -18.76
N VAL A 296 8.90 20.79 -17.82
CA VAL A 296 9.76 19.62 -17.64
C VAL A 296 9.25 18.50 -18.51
N LEU A 297 10.08 18.09 -19.47
CA LEU A 297 9.79 17.00 -20.39
C LEU A 297 10.59 15.77 -20.02
N ALA A 298 10.05 14.61 -20.35
CA ALA A 298 10.69 13.30 -20.23
C ALA A 298 10.93 12.71 -21.62
N GLN A 299 12.06 12.00 -21.76
CA GLN A 299 12.42 11.21 -22.93
C GLN A 299 12.72 9.79 -22.47
N THR A 300 12.16 8.79 -23.17
CA THR A 300 12.28 7.40 -22.74
C THR A 300 13.17 6.60 -23.67
N TRP A 301 14.13 5.89 -23.11
CA TRP A 301 15.09 5.03 -23.78
C TRP A 301 14.92 3.58 -23.35
N LEU A 302 15.15 2.64 -24.28
CA LEU A 302 15.43 1.24 -23.96
C LEU A 302 16.93 1.10 -23.71
N ALA A 303 17.34 1.08 -22.44
CA ALA A 303 18.74 1.19 -22.04
C ALA A 303 19.55 -0.09 -22.36
N ALA A 304 18.95 -1.27 -22.25
CA ALA A 304 19.61 -2.55 -22.44
C ALA A 304 18.88 -3.46 -23.44
N PRO A 305 18.87 -3.14 -24.76
CA PRO A 305 18.16 -3.92 -25.76
C PRO A 305 18.56 -5.39 -25.82
N ALA A 306 19.83 -5.70 -25.49
CA ALA A 306 20.35 -7.07 -25.48
C ALA A 306 19.77 -7.96 -24.35
N GLU A 307 19.03 -7.37 -23.40
CA GLU A 307 18.39 -8.12 -22.30
C GLU A 307 16.89 -8.37 -22.51
N LEU A 308 16.35 -7.95 -23.66
CA LEU A 308 14.92 -8.09 -23.95
C LEU A 308 14.43 -9.54 -23.90
N ASP A 309 15.20 -10.46 -24.50
CA ASP A 309 14.90 -11.89 -24.58
C ASP A 309 14.83 -12.58 -23.21
N ARG A 310 15.41 -11.98 -22.17
CA ARG A 310 15.33 -12.47 -20.79
C ARG A 310 14.01 -12.13 -20.10
N LEU A 311 13.34 -11.08 -20.54
CA LEU A 311 12.15 -10.52 -19.88
C LEU A 311 10.87 -10.68 -20.69
N SER A 312 10.98 -10.81 -22.02
CA SER A 312 9.83 -10.89 -22.92
C SER A 312 10.22 -11.59 -24.23
N ASP A 313 9.22 -11.98 -25.01
CA ASP A 313 9.39 -12.48 -26.38
C ASP A 313 9.47 -11.33 -27.42
N LEU A 314 9.60 -10.08 -26.96
CA LEU A 314 9.67 -8.90 -27.83
C LEU A 314 11.12 -8.67 -28.30
N ASP A 315 11.27 -8.32 -29.56
CA ASP A 315 12.50 -7.72 -30.07
C ASP A 315 12.40 -6.19 -30.11
N VAL A 316 13.49 -5.51 -30.44
CA VAL A 316 13.52 -4.03 -30.51
C VAL A 316 12.49 -3.47 -31.50
N ALA A 317 12.29 -4.14 -32.64
CA ALA A 317 11.36 -3.68 -33.66
C ALA A 317 9.92 -3.78 -33.18
N ALA A 318 9.58 -4.86 -32.47
CA ALA A 318 8.27 -5.03 -31.84
C ALA A 318 8.03 -3.98 -30.75
N VAL A 319 9.02 -3.70 -29.89
CA VAL A 319 8.91 -2.65 -28.88
C VAL A 319 8.63 -1.29 -29.52
N VAL A 320 9.40 -0.90 -30.54
CA VAL A 320 9.20 0.37 -31.27
C VAL A 320 7.82 0.44 -31.93
N ALA A 321 7.36 -0.69 -32.52
CA ALA A 321 6.03 -0.77 -33.14
C ALA A 321 4.91 -0.56 -32.11
N LEU A 322 4.99 -1.20 -30.94
CA LEU A 322 4.00 -1.06 -29.85
C LEU A 322 3.94 0.38 -29.32
N VAL A 323 5.10 1.03 -29.18
CA VAL A 323 5.15 2.47 -28.80
C VAL A 323 4.49 3.33 -29.88
N GLY A 324 4.73 3.04 -31.17
CA GLY A 324 4.16 3.76 -32.31
C GLY A 324 2.63 3.57 -32.44
N GLU A 325 2.12 2.39 -32.07
CA GLU A 325 0.67 2.12 -32.06
C GLU A 325 -0.05 2.96 -30.97
N ALA A 326 0.62 3.22 -29.86
CA ALA A 326 0.18 4.09 -28.75
C ALA A 326 -1.17 3.75 -28.10
N THR A 327 -1.82 2.62 -28.47
CA THR A 327 -3.05 2.18 -27.81
C THR A 327 -2.76 1.67 -26.39
N PRO A 328 -3.70 1.78 -25.42
CA PRO A 328 -3.50 1.21 -24.08
C PRO A 328 -3.15 -0.27 -24.11
N ALA A 329 -3.75 -1.04 -25.03
CA ALA A 329 -3.49 -2.48 -25.17
C ALA A 329 -2.05 -2.77 -25.67
N ALA A 330 -1.54 -1.99 -26.63
CA ALA A 330 -0.16 -2.09 -27.12
C ALA A 330 0.83 -1.68 -26.01
N ILE A 331 0.59 -0.54 -25.37
CA ILE A 331 1.43 0.00 -24.29
C ILE A 331 1.51 -0.96 -23.10
N ALA A 332 0.41 -1.64 -22.73
CA ALA A 332 0.39 -2.63 -21.65
C ALA A 332 1.34 -3.82 -21.89
N GLN A 333 1.61 -4.17 -23.17
CA GLN A 333 2.53 -5.25 -23.52
C GLN A 333 3.99 -4.91 -23.20
N LEU A 334 4.33 -3.64 -23.00
CA LEU A 334 5.66 -3.19 -22.60
C LEU A 334 5.93 -3.35 -21.10
N ALA A 335 4.92 -3.69 -20.31
CA ALA A 335 5.08 -3.82 -18.86
C ALA A 335 6.16 -4.82 -18.41
N PRO A 336 6.41 -5.98 -19.07
CA PRO A 336 7.47 -6.89 -18.66
C PRO A 336 8.88 -6.30 -18.75
N ILE A 337 9.10 -5.32 -19.63
CA ILE A 337 10.41 -4.70 -19.89
C ILE A 337 10.62 -3.36 -19.17
N TRP A 338 9.72 -2.98 -18.26
CA TRP A 338 9.77 -1.68 -17.56
C TRP A 338 11.15 -1.40 -16.93
N SER A 339 11.81 -2.42 -16.40
CA SER A 339 13.12 -2.30 -15.76
C SER A 339 14.28 -2.04 -16.73
N LEU A 340 14.05 -2.16 -18.04
CA LEU A 340 15.01 -1.81 -19.08
C LEU A 340 14.81 -0.38 -19.62
N LEU A 341 13.82 0.34 -19.10
CA LEU A 341 13.54 1.71 -19.51
C LEU A 341 14.35 2.69 -18.68
N GLU A 342 14.94 3.67 -19.34
CA GLU A 342 15.60 4.81 -18.74
C GLU A 342 14.86 6.09 -19.14
N VAL A 343 14.53 6.93 -18.16
CA VAL A 343 13.80 8.18 -18.37
C VAL A 343 14.76 9.35 -18.13
N GLU A 344 15.06 10.09 -19.18
CA GLU A 344 15.81 11.34 -19.11
C GLU A 344 14.83 12.52 -18.94
N ILE A 345 15.08 13.42 -17.99
CA ILE A 345 14.22 14.54 -17.67
C ILE A 345 14.98 15.86 -17.88
N ARG A 346 14.38 16.83 -18.61
CA ARG A 346 14.93 18.17 -18.80
C ARG A 346 13.86 19.25 -18.82
N ALA A 347 14.25 20.48 -18.46
CA ALA A 347 13.39 21.65 -18.57
C ALA A 347 13.64 22.35 -19.91
N PHE A 348 12.56 22.75 -20.60
CA PHE A 348 12.56 23.45 -21.88
C PHE A 348 11.72 24.71 -21.82
N ASP A 349 12.09 25.73 -22.57
CA ASP A 349 11.24 26.93 -22.74
C ASP A 349 9.91 26.52 -23.38
N LEU A 350 8.84 27.23 -23.02
CA LEU A 350 7.46 26.91 -23.42
C LEU A 350 7.16 27.35 -24.89
N ASP A 351 7.97 26.95 -25.83
CA ASP A 351 7.73 27.24 -27.23
C ASP A 351 6.53 26.47 -27.79
N GLY A 352 5.36 27.07 -27.75
CA GLY A 352 4.13 26.50 -28.31
C GLY A 352 3.40 25.50 -27.43
N MET A 353 3.84 25.26 -26.21
CA MET A 353 3.14 24.42 -25.22
C MET A 353 2.26 25.28 -24.31
N ALA A 354 1.03 24.82 -24.08
CA ALA A 354 0.08 25.53 -23.21
C ALA A 354 0.39 25.30 -21.73
N LEU A 355 0.56 26.40 -20.98
CA LEU A 355 0.44 26.35 -19.51
C LEU A 355 -1.00 26.03 -19.09
N PRO A 356 -1.22 25.54 -17.85
CA PRO A 356 -2.57 25.46 -17.30
C PRO A 356 -3.30 26.80 -17.43
N THR A 357 -4.50 26.79 -18.02
CA THR A 357 -5.20 28.01 -18.49
C THR A 357 -5.73 28.89 -17.35
N ASP A 358 -5.88 28.32 -16.14
CA ASP A 358 -6.41 29.01 -14.95
C ASP A 358 -5.37 29.84 -14.17
N GLY A 359 -4.10 29.81 -14.60
CA GLY A 359 -2.99 30.45 -13.89
C GLY A 359 -2.67 29.85 -12.52
N LEU A 360 -3.17 28.67 -12.21
CA LEU A 360 -2.95 27.98 -10.92
C LEU A 360 -1.46 27.76 -10.64
N HIS A 361 -0.69 27.36 -11.66
CA HIS A 361 0.76 27.17 -11.55
C HIS A 361 1.50 28.44 -11.06
N ALA A 362 1.07 29.64 -11.47
CA ALA A 362 1.64 30.88 -11.02
C ALA A 362 1.29 31.17 -9.55
N LYS A 363 0.04 30.94 -9.16
CA LYS A 363 -0.41 31.08 -7.77
C LYS A 363 0.34 30.12 -6.83
N VAL A 364 0.55 28.87 -7.25
CA VAL A 364 1.31 27.88 -6.50
C VAL A 364 2.77 28.33 -6.34
N ALA A 365 3.41 28.80 -7.41
CA ALA A 365 4.77 29.31 -7.34
C ALA A 365 4.90 30.51 -6.41
N ASP A 366 3.94 31.47 -6.47
CA ASP A 366 3.91 32.63 -5.58
C ASP A 366 3.74 32.20 -4.13
N ALA A 367 2.88 31.23 -3.85
CA ALA A 367 2.64 30.70 -2.51
C ALA A 367 3.86 29.94 -1.96
N ILE A 368 4.56 29.16 -2.79
CA ILE A 368 5.83 28.51 -2.42
C ILE A 368 6.86 29.58 -2.04
N GLU A 369 7.11 30.56 -2.91
CA GLU A 369 8.10 31.62 -2.64
C GLU A 369 7.74 32.45 -1.40
N ALA A 370 6.44 32.71 -1.17
CA ALA A 370 5.98 33.39 0.03
C ALA A 370 6.19 32.57 1.31
N GLY A 371 5.99 31.25 1.24
CA GLY A 371 6.12 30.35 2.38
C GLY A 371 7.55 30.11 2.83
N ILE A 372 8.49 29.95 1.88
CA ILE A 372 9.89 29.61 2.21
C ILE A 372 10.87 30.78 2.06
N GLY A 373 10.46 31.88 1.42
CA GLY A 373 11.33 33.00 1.07
C GLY A 373 12.03 32.81 -0.27
N ARG A 374 12.16 33.90 -1.02
CA ARG A 374 12.69 33.88 -2.40
C ARG A 374 14.16 33.50 -2.51
N ASP A 375 14.92 33.68 -1.44
CA ASP A 375 16.35 33.39 -1.36
C ASP A 375 16.62 31.97 -0.81
N HIS A 376 15.58 31.15 -0.66
CA HIS A 376 15.74 29.79 -0.15
C HIS A 376 16.56 28.91 -1.10
N PRO A 377 17.52 28.09 -0.63
CA PRO A 377 18.41 27.30 -1.48
C PRO A 377 17.69 26.41 -2.51
N ALA A 378 16.48 25.92 -2.19
CA ALA A 378 15.69 25.11 -3.13
C ALA A 378 15.21 25.90 -4.38
N LEU A 379 15.29 27.24 -4.37
CA LEU A 379 14.85 28.12 -5.46
C LEU A 379 16.03 28.68 -6.28
N VAL A 380 17.27 28.22 -6.05
CA VAL A 380 18.47 28.73 -6.77
C VAL A 380 18.30 28.66 -8.29
N ASP A 381 17.74 27.57 -8.78
CA ASP A 381 17.50 27.35 -10.21
C ASP A 381 16.11 27.76 -10.69
N GLY A 382 15.29 28.29 -9.81
CA GLY A 382 13.90 28.64 -10.07
C GLY A 382 12.89 27.76 -9.37
N THR A 383 11.68 28.29 -9.15
CA THR A 383 10.59 27.58 -8.48
C THR A 383 10.03 26.51 -9.40
N VAL A 384 10.09 25.25 -8.98
CA VAL A 384 9.45 24.14 -9.68
C VAL A 384 8.07 23.89 -9.06
N VAL A 385 7.05 23.86 -9.90
CA VAL A 385 5.67 23.60 -9.52
C VAL A 385 5.26 22.27 -10.10
N GLN A 386 4.78 21.37 -9.24
CA GLN A 386 4.09 20.18 -9.69
C GLN A 386 2.62 20.52 -9.93
N HIS A 387 2.13 20.24 -11.14
CA HIS A 387 0.74 20.37 -11.52
C HIS A 387 0.09 18.97 -11.57
N SER A 388 -0.74 18.68 -10.57
CA SER A 388 -1.48 17.41 -10.44
C SER A 388 -2.77 17.45 -11.29
N GLY A 389 -2.63 17.74 -12.59
CA GLY A 389 -3.75 17.99 -13.50
C GLY A 389 -4.71 16.82 -13.63
N GLY A 390 -4.21 15.56 -13.58
CA GLY A 390 -5.05 14.38 -13.60
C GLY A 390 -5.93 14.26 -12.36
N ALA A 391 -5.37 14.51 -11.17
CA ALA A 391 -6.12 14.49 -9.92
C ALA A 391 -7.16 15.63 -9.87
N LEU A 392 -6.80 16.84 -10.30
CA LEU A 392 -7.74 17.95 -10.41
C LEU A 392 -8.93 17.62 -11.31
N ALA A 393 -8.69 17.02 -12.48
CA ALA A 393 -9.75 16.59 -13.38
C ALA A 393 -10.69 15.54 -12.79
N VAL A 394 -10.18 14.62 -11.96
CA VAL A 394 -11.02 13.66 -11.20
C VAL A 394 -11.88 14.42 -10.19
N LEU A 395 -11.28 15.31 -9.39
CA LEU A 395 -11.98 16.05 -8.33
C LEU A 395 -13.06 16.99 -8.88
N GLU A 396 -12.83 17.64 -10.01
CA GLU A 396 -13.83 18.46 -10.69
C GLU A 396 -15.06 17.64 -11.13
N ARG A 397 -14.82 16.49 -11.74
CA ARG A 397 -15.91 15.57 -12.15
C ARG A 397 -16.64 14.98 -10.96
N LEU A 398 -15.91 14.71 -9.88
CA LEU A 398 -16.47 14.16 -8.65
C LEU A 398 -17.46 15.13 -7.99
N GLN A 399 -17.23 16.46 -8.09
CA GLN A 399 -18.18 17.45 -7.59
C GLN A 399 -19.58 17.29 -8.19
N THR A 400 -19.68 16.87 -9.47
CA THR A 400 -20.96 16.61 -10.13
C THR A 400 -21.48 15.19 -9.91
N ALA A 401 -20.58 14.21 -9.74
CA ALA A 401 -20.94 12.83 -9.49
C ALA A 401 -21.51 12.59 -8.08
N LEU A 402 -21.04 13.35 -7.08
CA LEU A 402 -21.63 13.32 -5.74
C LEU A 402 -23.06 13.88 -5.78
N ARG A 403 -23.96 13.32 -4.94
CA ARG A 403 -25.26 13.91 -4.70
C ARG A 403 -25.12 15.23 -3.91
N PRO A 404 -26.13 16.14 -3.92
CA PRO A 404 -26.15 17.26 -2.99
C PRO A 404 -26.04 16.78 -1.53
N GLY A 405 -25.12 17.36 -0.76
CA GLY A 405 -24.79 16.95 0.61
C GLY A 405 -23.91 15.71 0.70
N GLY A 406 -23.55 15.06 -0.41
CA GLY A 406 -22.60 13.94 -0.44
C GLY A 406 -21.16 14.40 -0.28
N LEU A 407 -20.25 13.46 0.02
CA LEU A 407 -18.83 13.75 0.26
C LEU A 407 -17.91 12.67 -0.31
N ALA A 408 -16.68 13.10 -0.59
CA ALA A 408 -15.56 12.20 -0.89
C ALA A 408 -14.49 12.27 0.20
N LEU A 409 -13.95 11.09 0.56
CA LEU A 409 -12.82 10.93 1.46
C LEU A 409 -11.62 10.50 0.63
N LEU A 410 -10.58 11.30 0.68
CA LEU A 410 -9.37 11.14 -0.11
C LEU A 410 -8.20 10.92 0.83
N ARG A 411 -7.36 9.94 0.53
CA ARG A 411 -6.06 9.77 1.19
C ARG A 411 -5.04 9.35 0.16
N ASP A 412 -3.90 10.04 0.19
CA ASP A 412 -2.82 9.74 -0.74
C ASP A 412 -1.47 10.19 -0.19
N LEU A 413 -0.39 9.84 -0.90
CA LEU A 413 0.94 10.39 -0.66
C LEU A 413 1.08 11.72 -1.37
N GLY A 414 1.61 12.73 -0.67
CA GLY A 414 1.79 14.02 -1.31
C GLY A 414 2.44 15.08 -0.44
N VAL A 415 2.67 16.23 -1.04
CA VAL A 415 3.26 17.42 -0.42
C VAL A 415 2.15 18.39 -0.02
N SER A 416 2.17 18.87 1.22
CA SER A 416 1.10 19.69 1.80
C SER A 416 1.57 21.05 2.31
N SER A 417 2.88 21.30 2.38
CA SER A 417 3.46 22.58 2.80
C SER A 417 4.25 23.24 1.67
N ALA A 418 4.54 24.52 1.83
CA ALA A 418 5.37 25.27 0.88
C ALA A 418 6.79 24.70 0.79
N GLU A 419 7.36 24.30 1.95
CA GLU A 419 8.70 23.72 2.04
C GLU A 419 8.78 22.38 1.29
N GLU A 420 7.77 21.53 1.44
CA GLU A 420 7.70 20.26 0.72
C GLU A 420 7.47 20.47 -0.79
N ALA A 421 6.62 21.43 -1.15
CA ALA A 421 6.30 21.75 -2.55
C ALA A 421 7.45 22.42 -3.30
N ALA A 422 8.37 23.08 -2.57
CA ALA A 422 9.57 23.70 -3.17
C ALA A 422 10.55 22.66 -3.73
N VAL A 423 10.46 21.40 -3.25
CA VAL A 423 11.28 20.28 -3.70
C VAL A 423 10.34 19.18 -4.18
N PRO A 424 9.85 19.24 -5.43
CA PRO A 424 8.94 18.23 -5.96
C PRO A 424 9.53 16.84 -5.87
N ARG A 425 8.73 15.88 -5.43
CA ARG A 425 9.13 14.48 -5.36
C ARG A 425 9.14 13.90 -6.77
N GLY A 426 10.16 13.12 -7.08
CA GLY A 426 10.21 12.37 -8.34
C GLY A 426 9.13 11.29 -8.39
N ALA A 427 8.95 10.73 -9.57
CA ALA A 427 8.12 9.55 -9.76
C ALA A 427 8.74 8.32 -9.07
N ALA A 428 7.92 7.53 -8.39
CA ALA A 428 8.32 6.27 -7.77
C ALA A 428 7.78 5.08 -8.59
N HIS A 429 8.62 4.08 -8.82
CA HIS A 429 8.23 2.87 -9.52
C HIS A 429 7.80 1.78 -8.53
N TYR A 430 6.64 1.21 -8.79
CA TYR A 430 6.12 0.01 -8.16
C TYR A 430 5.90 -1.04 -9.25
N GLY A 431 6.96 -1.81 -9.57
CA GLY A 431 7.01 -2.58 -10.80
C GLY A 431 6.87 -1.68 -12.03
N PRO A 432 6.03 -2.00 -13.00
CA PRO A 432 5.80 -1.15 -14.17
C PRO A 432 4.96 0.10 -13.86
N THR A 433 4.38 0.21 -12.66
CA THR A 433 3.50 1.31 -12.29
C THR A 433 4.31 2.47 -11.74
N VAL A 434 3.97 3.67 -12.19
CA VAL A 434 4.59 4.92 -11.76
C VAL A 434 3.58 5.69 -10.92
N ALA A 435 3.95 6.00 -9.68
CA ALA A 435 3.21 6.91 -8.82
C ALA A 435 3.95 8.25 -8.72
N THR A 436 3.23 9.33 -8.87
CA THR A 436 3.75 10.68 -8.66
C THR A 436 3.04 11.25 -7.43
N ALA A 437 3.78 11.47 -6.35
CA ALA A 437 3.21 12.04 -5.13
C ALA A 437 2.39 13.29 -5.46
N LEU A 438 1.18 13.42 -4.88
CA LEU A 438 0.28 14.54 -5.18
C LEU A 438 0.81 15.87 -4.63
N SER A 439 0.56 16.96 -5.33
CA SER A 439 0.67 18.31 -4.77
C SER A 439 -0.61 18.67 -4.03
N PHE A 440 -0.79 18.18 -2.79
CA PHE A 440 -1.90 18.64 -1.95
C PHE A 440 -1.83 20.14 -1.67
N PHE A 441 -0.63 20.71 -1.67
CA PHE A 441 -0.44 22.15 -1.60
C PHE A 441 -1.14 22.89 -2.75
N GLU A 442 -1.02 22.39 -3.98
CA GLU A 442 -1.75 22.88 -5.14
C GLU A 442 -3.27 22.66 -5.03
N LEU A 443 -3.68 21.43 -4.66
CA LEU A 443 -5.10 21.09 -4.50
C LEU A 443 -5.77 21.96 -3.42
N ASP A 444 -5.08 22.22 -2.32
CA ASP A 444 -5.56 23.11 -1.25
C ASP A 444 -5.74 24.55 -1.75
N LEU A 445 -4.86 25.04 -2.63
CA LEU A 445 -4.99 26.36 -3.26
C LEU A 445 -6.11 26.40 -4.32
N ALA A 446 -6.26 25.35 -5.09
CA ALA A 446 -7.27 25.26 -6.15
C ALA A 446 -8.69 25.13 -5.59
N LEU A 447 -8.86 24.30 -4.56
CA LEU A 447 -10.17 23.90 -4.04
C LEU A 447 -10.52 24.53 -2.69
N GLY A 448 -9.54 25.09 -1.98
CA GLY A 448 -9.72 25.68 -0.65
C GLY A 448 -10.48 27.01 -0.61
N GLY A 449 -10.74 27.63 -1.76
CA GLY A 449 -11.53 28.87 -1.85
C GLY A 449 -13.04 28.60 -1.73
N ALA A 450 -13.78 29.58 -1.20
CA ALA A 450 -15.24 29.48 -1.01
C ALA A 450 -16.07 29.51 -2.32
N ASN A 451 -15.45 29.34 -3.47
CA ASN A 451 -16.05 29.49 -4.79
C ASN A 451 -16.51 28.14 -5.34
N GLY A 452 -17.78 27.97 -5.62
CA GLY A 452 -18.27 26.90 -6.48
C GLY A 452 -19.22 25.87 -5.87
N GLY A 453 -19.77 26.08 -4.66
CA GLY A 453 -20.79 25.16 -4.15
C GLY A 453 -20.24 23.81 -3.64
N HIS A 454 -18.95 23.75 -3.33
CA HIS A 454 -18.31 22.61 -2.67
C HIS A 454 -17.55 23.05 -1.42
N ARG A 455 -17.25 22.08 -0.56
CA ARG A 455 -16.45 22.23 0.66
C ARG A 455 -15.19 21.41 0.52
N TRP A 456 -14.02 22.03 0.66
CA TRP A 456 -12.73 21.35 0.72
C TRP A 456 -12.12 21.50 2.11
N LEU A 457 -11.79 20.39 2.75
CA LEU A 457 -11.27 20.37 4.12
C LEU A 457 -9.99 19.55 4.21
N ARG A 458 -9.11 20.00 5.08
CA ARG A 458 -7.93 19.27 5.52
C ARG A 458 -7.93 19.12 7.04
N PRO A 459 -7.28 18.10 7.61
CA PRO A 459 -7.03 18.05 9.06
C PRO A 459 -6.03 19.14 9.47
N ALA A 460 -5.90 19.37 10.77
CA ALA A 460 -4.94 20.35 11.29
C ALA A 460 -3.49 19.98 10.95
N GLN A 461 -3.19 18.68 10.98
CA GLN A 461 -1.91 18.11 10.56
C GLN A 461 -2.15 16.86 9.70
N ASP A 462 -1.41 16.72 8.61
CA ASP A 462 -1.39 15.51 7.82
C ASP A 462 -0.65 14.37 8.56
N GLY A 463 -0.86 13.14 8.12
CA GLY A 463 -0.26 11.95 8.72
C GLY A 463 1.26 11.86 8.46
N PRO A 464 1.93 10.93 9.11
CA PRO A 464 3.37 10.72 8.92
C PRO A 464 3.67 10.28 7.48
N ARG A 465 4.93 10.49 7.04
CA ARG A 465 5.43 10.08 5.71
C ARG A 465 4.62 10.66 4.56
N ALA A 466 4.24 11.94 4.66
CA ALA A 466 3.49 12.66 3.63
C ALA A 466 2.13 12.03 3.27
N GLN A 467 1.52 11.30 4.20
CA GLN A 467 0.16 10.79 4.04
C GLN A 467 -0.82 11.92 4.33
N ALA A 468 -1.44 12.46 3.28
CA ALA A 468 -2.42 13.52 3.42
C ALA A 468 -3.84 13.00 3.23
N SER A 469 -4.77 13.56 4.01
CA SER A 469 -6.19 13.26 3.90
C SER A 469 -6.97 14.53 3.59
N ARG A 470 -7.98 14.41 2.69
CA ARG A 470 -8.85 15.54 2.32
C ARG A 470 -10.30 15.08 2.28
N LEU A 471 -11.20 16.01 2.57
CA LEU A 471 -12.63 15.83 2.36
C LEU A 471 -13.12 16.84 1.32
N LEU A 472 -13.75 16.32 0.26
CA LEU A 472 -14.50 17.11 -0.70
C LEU A 472 -15.99 16.89 -0.45
N GLY A 473 -16.73 17.93 -0.05
CA GLY A 473 -18.19 17.88 0.15
C GLY A 473 -18.92 18.69 -0.90
N ARG A 474 -19.94 18.12 -1.54
CA ARG A 474 -20.84 18.88 -2.40
C ARG A 474 -21.88 19.64 -1.57
N ALA A 475 -22.11 20.90 -1.85
CA ALA A 475 -23.14 21.69 -1.19
C ALA A 475 -24.51 20.97 -1.23
N ALA A 476 -25.27 21.08 -0.15
CA ALA A 476 -26.55 20.39 0.04
C ALA A 476 -27.72 21.04 -0.75
N GLY A 477 -27.48 22.10 -1.52
CA GLY A 477 -28.54 22.89 -2.15
C GLY A 477 -29.47 23.49 -1.11
N ASP A 478 -30.78 23.39 -1.35
CA ASP A 478 -31.80 23.94 -0.47
C ASP A 478 -32.18 23.05 0.72
N SER A 479 -31.43 21.97 1.00
CA SER A 479 -31.69 21.07 2.14
C SER A 479 -30.85 21.42 3.37
N PRO A 480 -31.38 22.12 4.37
CA PRO A 480 -30.64 22.44 5.59
C PRO A 480 -30.33 21.18 6.42
N GLN A 481 -31.12 20.11 6.30
CA GLN A 481 -30.89 18.84 6.98
C GLN A 481 -29.63 18.13 6.41
N LEU A 482 -29.48 18.07 5.07
CA LEU A 482 -28.28 17.52 4.43
C LEU A 482 -27.06 18.42 4.66
N ALA A 483 -27.26 19.75 4.76
CA ALA A 483 -26.18 20.65 5.16
C ALA A 483 -25.69 20.31 6.59
N GLY A 484 -26.62 20.08 7.52
CA GLY A 484 -26.28 19.65 8.88
C GLY A 484 -25.55 18.31 8.92
N ALA A 485 -25.94 17.34 8.07
CA ALA A 485 -25.25 16.06 7.97
C ALA A 485 -23.81 16.24 7.43
N LEU A 486 -23.62 17.10 6.42
CA LEU A 486 -22.31 17.43 5.89
C LEU A 486 -21.44 18.18 6.93
N ASP A 487 -22.05 19.05 7.76
CA ASP A 487 -21.35 19.74 8.86
C ASP A 487 -20.88 18.74 9.93
N ALA A 488 -21.72 17.77 10.30
CA ALA A 488 -21.36 16.73 11.26
C ALA A 488 -20.21 15.86 10.73
N ALA A 489 -20.28 15.45 9.47
CA ALA A 489 -19.19 14.72 8.82
C ALA A 489 -17.88 15.55 8.75
N ALA A 490 -17.98 16.83 8.45
CA ALA A 490 -16.84 17.75 8.41
C ALA A 490 -16.14 17.88 9.78
N ALA A 491 -16.93 18.02 10.84
CA ALA A 491 -16.42 18.06 12.21
C ALA A 491 -15.74 16.73 12.60
N ALA A 492 -16.40 15.61 12.30
CA ALA A 492 -15.84 14.28 12.53
C ALA A 492 -14.54 14.05 11.72
N PHE A 493 -14.46 14.55 10.47
CA PHE A 493 -13.27 14.46 9.63
C PHE A 493 -12.08 15.18 10.26
N VAL A 494 -12.24 16.45 10.64
CA VAL A 494 -11.17 17.24 11.24
C VAL A 494 -10.66 16.58 12.53
N GLN A 495 -11.57 16.02 13.33
CA GLN A 495 -11.20 15.34 14.58
C GLN A 495 -10.53 13.97 14.33
N ALA A 496 -11.11 13.15 13.44
CA ALA A 496 -10.67 11.77 13.25
C ALA A 496 -9.41 11.65 12.40
N LEU A 497 -9.21 12.54 11.42
CA LEU A 497 -8.10 12.47 10.46
C LEU A 497 -6.90 13.35 10.85
N ASP A 498 -6.94 14.02 12.01
CA ASP A 498 -5.78 14.76 12.50
C ASP A 498 -4.58 13.84 12.71
N GLY A 499 -3.47 14.19 12.05
CA GLY A 499 -2.21 13.46 12.11
C GLY A 499 -1.32 13.82 13.30
N ALA A 500 -1.75 14.76 14.15
CA ALA A 500 -0.94 15.21 15.28
C ALA A 500 -0.53 14.05 16.20
N GLY A 501 0.78 13.91 16.42
CA GLY A 501 1.33 12.86 17.28
C GLY A 501 1.23 11.43 16.74
N LEU A 502 0.78 11.25 15.50
CA LEU A 502 0.78 9.93 14.86
C LEU A 502 2.22 9.52 14.51
N VAL A 503 2.53 8.27 14.82
CA VAL A 503 3.78 7.62 14.42
C VAL A 503 3.44 6.50 13.46
N ALA A 504 4.16 6.43 12.35
CA ALA A 504 3.94 5.37 11.36
C ALA A 504 4.14 3.98 11.98
N SER A 505 3.34 3.00 11.52
CA SER A 505 3.43 1.63 12.02
C SER A 505 4.82 1.04 11.85
N GLU A 506 5.52 1.39 10.76
CA GLU A 506 6.88 0.97 10.48
C GLU A 506 7.89 1.53 11.48
N GLU A 507 7.73 2.78 11.89
CA GLU A 507 8.60 3.41 12.90
C GLU A 507 8.39 2.75 14.25
N ARG A 508 7.14 2.44 14.61
CA ARG A 508 6.83 1.67 15.82
C ARG A 508 7.42 0.27 15.75
N ALA A 509 7.30 -0.41 14.62
CA ALA A 509 7.89 -1.72 14.40
C ALA A 509 9.41 -1.66 14.48
N GLN A 510 10.03 -0.65 13.86
CA GLN A 510 11.47 -0.44 13.92
C GLN A 510 11.96 -0.14 15.33
N ALA A 511 11.27 0.75 16.05
CA ALA A 511 11.58 1.05 17.44
C ALA A 511 11.51 -0.22 18.32
N ALA A 512 10.47 -1.04 18.14
CA ALA A 512 10.31 -2.31 18.85
C ALA A 512 11.41 -3.32 18.48
N ARG A 513 11.78 -3.43 17.20
CA ARG A 513 12.88 -4.29 16.75
C ARG A 513 14.23 -3.90 17.33
N ASN A 514 14.49 -2.62 17.51
CA ASN A 514 15.76 -2.09 18.04
C ASN A 514 15.96 -2.38 19.54
N LEU A 515 14.91 -2.80 20.26
CA LEU A 515 15.06 -3.23 21.65
C LEU A 515 15.86 -4.52 21.72
N SER A 516 16.91 -4.58 22.53
CA SER A 516 17.77 -5.76 22.68
C SER A 516 17.04 -6.93 23.35
N ASP A 517 16.18 -6.65 24.33
CA ASP A 517 15.38 -7.66 25.03
C ASP A 517 14.15 -8.07 24.20
N PRO A 518 13.99 -9.36 23.83
CA PRO A 518 12.82 -9.84 23.10
C PRO A 518 11.50 -9.63 23.84
N ALA A 519 11.48 -9.71 25.17
CA ALA A 519 10.27 -9.53 25.96
C ALA A 519 9.80 -8.07 25.91
N ALA A 520 10.75 -7.12 26.02
CA ALA A 520 10.46 -5.69 25.85
C ALA A 520 10.00 -5.36 24.43
N ALA A 521 10.60 -5.98 23.42
CA ALA A 521 10.18 -5.83 22.03
C ALA A 521 8.72 -6.32 21.82
N ILE A 522 8.39 -7.49 22.32
CA ILE A 522 7.02 -8.03 22.24
C ILE A 522 6.02 -7.16 23.00
N ALA A 523 6.41 -6.61 24.16
CA ALA A 523 5.57 -5.67 24.92
C ALA A 523 5.29 -4.39 24.10
N ALA A 524 6.30 -3.84 23.40
CA ALA A 524 6.15 -2.68 22.53
C ALA A 524 5.21 -2.99 21.33
N PHE A 525 5.35 -4.16 20.68
CA PHE A 525 4.41 -4.59 19.64
C PHE A 525 2.99 -4.77 20.17
N ARG A 526 2.83 -5.32 21.37
CA ARG A 526 1.50 -5.43 22.00
C ARG A 526 0.86 -4.08 22.23
N GLN A 527 1.64 -3.07 22.61
CA GLN A 527 1.14 -1.69 22.75
C GLN A 527 0.73 -1.10 21.39
N ALA A 528 1.53 -1.31 20.35
CA ALA A 528 1.21 -0.87 19.00
C ALA A 528 -0.08 -1.54 18.48
N LEU A 529 -0.23 -2.85 18.68
CA LEU A 529 -1.42 -3.61 18.29
C LEU A 529 -2.70 -3.23 19.08
N ARG A 530 -2.59 -2.66 20.28
CA ARG A 530 -3.76 -2.09 20.96
C ARG A 530 -4.30 -0.85 20.26
N ALA A 531 -3.43 -0.05 19.67
CA ALA A 531 -3.81 1.13 18.88
C ALA A 531 -4.30 0.73 17.48
N GLU A 532 -3.72 -0.32 16.90
CA GLU A 532 -3.95 -0.78 15.53
C GLU A 532 -4.22 -2.31 15.51
N PRO A 533 -5.36 -2.79 16.05
CA PRO A 533 -5.60 -4.23 16.24
C PRO A 533 -5.66 -5.04 14.95
N ASP A 534 -6.06 -4.41 13.85
CA ASP A 534 -6.16 -5.06 12.53
C ASP A 534 -4.88 -4.89 11.67
N ASN A 535 -3.79 -4.37 12.26
CA ASN A 535 -2.53 -4.19 11.55
C ASN A 535 -1.74 -5.51 11.47
N TRP A 536 -2.01 -6.25 10.40
CA TRP A 536 -1.36 -7.52 10.12
C TRP A 536 0.17 -7.42 9.96
N PHE A 537 0.70 -6.28 9.51
CA PHE A 537 2.14 -6.05 9.42
C PHE A 537 2.83 -6.09 10.79
N LEU A 538 2.25 -5.43 11.80
CA LEU A 538 2.76 -5.51 13.18
C LEU A 538 2.72 -6.95 13.73
N LEU A 539 1.75 -7.77 13.30
CA LEU A 539 1.68 -9.18 13.68
C LEU A 539 2.80 -10.00 13.05
N VAL A 540 3.16 -9.75 11.78
CA VAL A 540 4.33 -10.37 11.14
C VAL A 540 5.59 -10.02 11.91
N GLU A 541 5.82 -8.74 12.17
CA GLU A 541 7.03 -8.25 12.83
C GLU A 541 7.16 -8.78 14.27
N ALA A 542 6.08 -8.73 15.03
CA ALA A 542 6.04 -9.30 16.40
C ALA A 542 6.30 -10.81 16.38
N GLY A 543 5.72 -11.51 15.40
CA GLY A 543 5.90 -12.95 15.25
C GLY A 543 7.35 -13.34 14.91
N ARG A 544 8.01 -12.55 14.05
CA ARG A 544 9.44 -12.75 13.75
C ARG A 544 10.31 -12.53 15.00
N VAL A 545 10.08 -11.45 15.74
CA VAL A 545 10.81 -11.23 17.00
C VAL A 545 10.57 -12.36 18.00
N ALA A 546 9.33 -12.84 18.13
CA ALA A 546 8.99 -13.93 19.02
C ALA A 546 9.72 -15.25 18.62
N LEU A 547 9.80 -15.54 17.31
CA LEU A 547 10.44 -16.76 16.80
C LEU A 547 11.96 -16.67 16.86
N ASP A 548 12.52 -15.65 16.22
CA ASP A 548 13.95 -15.56 15.89
C ASP A 548 14.79 -15.20 17.13
N ARG A 549 14.28 -14.30 17.96
CA ARG A 549 15.00 -13.76 19.13
C ARG A 549 14.48 -14.32 20.47
N GLY A 550 13.16 -14.56 20.56
CA GLY A 550 12.53 -15.07 21.76
C GLY A 550 12.47 -16.60 21.85
N GLY A 551 12.74 -17.32 20.75
CA GLY A 551 12.61 -18.77 20.67
C GLY A 551 11.18 -19.27 20.94
N ASN A 552 10.17 -18.38 20.87
CA ASN A 552 8.79 -18.67 21.22
C ASN A 552 7.96 -18.97 19.97
N ALA A 553 8.13 -20.18 19.44
CA ALA A 553 7.42 -20.64 18.26
C ALA A 553 5.89 -20.71 18.44
N GLN A 554 5.41 -20.95 19.67
CA GLN A 554 3.98 -20.97 19.96
C GLN A 554 3.35 -19.58 19.79
N LEU A 555 3.99 -18.55 20.35
CA LEU A 555 3.54 -17.17 20.18
C LEU A 555 3.62 -16.73 18.70
N ALA A 556 4.71 -17.06 18.01
CA ALA A 556 4.86 -16.75 16.59
C ALA A 556 3.75 -17.38 15.74
N ALA A 557 3.42 -18.66 15.99
CA ALA A 557 2.32 -19.33 15.30
C ALA A 557 0.95 -18.71 15.60
N LEU A 558 0.71 -18.25 16.84
CA LEU A 558 -0.51 -17.55 17.22
C LEU A 558 -0.64 -16.22 16.46
N LEU A 559 0.43 -15.41 16.47
CA LEU A 559 0.46 -14.10 15.78
C LEU A 559 0.30 -14.26 14.27
N ALA A 560 0.94 -15.28 13.67
CA ALA A 560 0.78 -15.58 12.25
C ALA A 560 -0.67 -15.98 11.91
N ARG A 561 -1.32 -16.82 12.72
CA ARG A 561 -2.73 -17.22 12.52
C ARG A 561 -3.67 -16.03 12.66
N GLU A 562 -3.42 -15.16 13.64
CA GLU A 562 -4.22 -13.93 13.77
C GLU A 562 -4.02 -13.00 12.57
N GLY A 563 -2.78 -12.82 12.10
CA GLY A 563 -2.51 -12.07 10.87
C GLY A 563 -3.21 -12.67 9.64
N LEU A 564 -3.24 -14.00 9.51
CA LEU A 564 -3.92 -14.70 8.42
C LEU A 564 -5.46 -14.59 8.51
N ARG A 565 -6.02 -14.49 9.72
CA ARG A 565 -7.45 -14.20 9.88
C ARG A 565 -7.80 -12.81 9.31
N ILE A 566 -6.88 -11.87 9.47
CA ILE A 566 -7.03 -10.50 8.96
C ILE A 566 -6.77 -10.45 7.45
N ASN A 567 -5.62 -10.98 7.02
CA ASN A 567 -5.12 -10.88 5.64
C ASN A 567 -4.60 -12.23 5.14
N PRO A 568 -5.47 -13.13 4.65
CA PRO A 568 -5.05 -14.47 4.25
C PRO A 568 -4.30 -14.54 2.92
N ASP A 569 -4.51 -13.58 2.02
CA ASP A 569 -4.11 -13.70 0.62
C ASP A 569 -3.20 -12.59 0.09
N ALA A 570 -2.98 -11.52 0.83
CA ALA A 570 -2.14 -10.41 0.37
C ALA A 570 -0.73 -10.42 0.98
N SER A 571 -0.41 -11.38 1.88
CA SER A 571 0.92 -11.47 2.49
C SER A 571 1.45 -12.91 2.50
N ALA A 572 2.46 -13.17 1.67
CA ALA A 572 3.22 -14.41 1.72
C ALA A 572 4.00 -14.55 3.04
N ASP A 573 4.38 -13.42 3.65
CA ASP A 573 5.16 -13.37 4.89
C ASP A 573 4.41 -13.95 6.10
N LEU A 574 3.09 -13.77 6.17
CA LEU A 574 2.27 -14.39 7.22
C LEU A 574 2.27 -15.92 7.12
N TRP A 575 2.11 -16.44 5.90
CA TRP A 575 2.15 -17.88 5.65
C TRP A 575 3.55 -18.45 5.91
N ARG A 576 4.59 -17.73 5.50
CA ARG A 576 5.97 -18.14 5.77
C ARG A 576 6.28 -18.15 7.27
N LEU A 577 5.89 -17.10 8.00
CA LEU A 577 6.04 -17.06 9.47
C LEU A 577 5.30 -18.23 10.14
N LEU A 578 4.08 -18.54 9.69
CA LEU A 578 3.36 -19.72 10.18
C LEU A 578 4.14 -21.00 9.91
N GLY A 579 4.67 -21.15 8.68
CA GLY A 579 5.48 -22.29 8.28
C GLY A 579 6.70 -22.48 9.18
N ASP A 580 7.47 -21.42 9.41
CA ASP A 580 8.66 -21.40 10.25
C ASP A 580 8.31 -21.75 11.71
N ALA A 581 7.25 -21.14 12.24
CA ALA A 581 6.82 -21.37 13.62
C ALA A 581 6.32 -22.79 13.88
N VAL A 582 5.44 -23.32 13.02
CA VAL A 582 4.91 -24.69 13.20
C VAL A 582 5.96 -25.75 12.87
N TRP A 583 6.91 -25.46 11.98
CA TRP A 583 8.09 -26.30 11.78
C TRP A 583 8.91 -26.42 13.08
N ALA A 584 9.19 -25.30 13.74
CA ALA A 584 9.91 -25.28 15.02
C ALA A 584 9.16 -26.05 16.12
N LEU A 585 7.83 -26.12 16.05
CA LEU A 585 6.98 -26.95 16.95
C LEU A 585 6.92 -28.44 16.56
N GLY A 586 7.52 -28.82 15.42
CA GLY A 586 7.57 -30.23 14.96
C GLY A 586 6.43 -30.61 14.01
N ASP A 587 5.50 -29.71 13.69
CA ASP A 587 4.42 -30.02 12.75
C ASP A 587 4.86 -29.82 11.29
N ARG A 588 5.50 -30.85 10.76
CA ARG A 588 6.03 -30.85 9.38
C ARG A 588 4.94 -30.78 8.30
N ARG A 589 3.75 -31.28 8.60
CA ARG A 589 2.64 -31.29 7.64
C ARG A 589 2.10 -29.88 7.44
N THR A 590 1.77 -29.20 8.53
CA THR A 590 1.26 -27.82 8.49
C THR A 590 2.33 -26.86 7.98
N ALA A 591 3.62 -27.05 8.34
CA ALA A 591 4.71 -26.23 7.81
C ALA A 591 4.78 -26.29 6.28
N ARG A 592 4.74 -27.52 5.71
CA ARG A 592 4.80 -27.69 4.25
C ARG A 592 3.60 -27.06 3.54
N ALA A 593 2.41 -27.16 4.13
CA ALA A 593 1.21 -26.53 3.60
C ALA A 593 1.33 -24.99 3.63
N ALA A 594 1.80 -24.45 4.76
CA ALA A 594 1.98 -23.01 4.90
C ALA A 594 3.00 -22.43 3.90
N TYR A 595 4.15 -23.07 3.71
CA TYR A 595 5.09 -22.67 2.67
C TYR A 595 4.48 -22.80 1.26
N GLY A 596 3.62 -23.80 1.04
CA GLY A 596 2.88 -23.94 -0.23
C GLY A 596 1.97 -22.75 -0.49
N GLU A 597 1.25 -22.27 0.52
CA GLU A 597 0.40 -21.08 0.42
C GLU A 597 1.24 -19.81 0.21
N ALA A 598 2.38 -19.65 0.90
CA ALA A 598 3.30 -18.56 0.66
C ALA A 598 3.76 -18.52 -0.80
N LEU A 599 4.12 -19.67 -1.39
CA LEU A 599 4.52 -19.80 -2.79
C LEU A 599 3.35 -19.61 -3.78
N ARG A 600 2.12 -19.93 -3.38
CA ARG A 600 0.93 -19.62 -4.19
C ARG A 600 0.73 -18.12 -4.34
N ILE A 601 0.96 -17.38 -3.26
CA ILE A 601 0.84 -15.91 -3.25
C ILE A 601 2.04 -15.27 -3.96
N ARG A 602 3.27 -15.69 -3.60
CA ARG A 602 4.53 -15.18 -4.14
C ARG A 602 5.36 -16.34 -4.71
N PRO A 603 5.19 -16.70 -6.00
CA PRO A 603 5.89 -17.84 -6.59
C PRO A 603 7.42 -17.77 -6.54
N ARG A 604 7.98 -16.56 -6.46
CA ARG A 604 9.43 -16.29 -6.36
C ARG A 604 9.88 -15.96 -4.94
N ASP A 605 9.19 -16.45 -3.91
CA ASP A 605 9.67 -16.34 -2.52
C ASP A 605 10.76 -17.39 -2.26
N ALA A 606 12.02 -16.96 -2.33
CA ALA A 606 13.17 -17.82 -2.14
C ALA A 606 13.18 -18.51 -0.77
N ARG A 607 12.74 -17.81 0.31
CA ARG A 607 12.70 -18.37 1.68
C ARG A 607 11.59 -19.39 1.82
N ALA A 608 10.42 -19.13 1.25
CA ALA A 608 9.33 -20.12 1.27
C ALA A 608 9.69 -21.37 0.45
N ALA A 609 10.37 -21.20 -0.70
CA ALA A 609 10.86 -22.32 -1.51
C ALA A 609 11.89 -23.14 -0.76
N TYR A 610 12.84 -22.50 -0.08
CA TYR A 610 13.83 -23.15 0.78
C TYR A 610 13.14 -23.90 1.95
N GLY A 611 12.23 -23.25 2.68
CA GLY A 611 11.50 -23.86 3.81
C GLY A 611 10.70 -25.10 3.37
N ALA A 612 10.01 -25.02 2.24
CA ALA A 612 9.29 -26.15 1.65
C ALA A 612 10.25 -27.31 1.29
N ALA A 613 11.38 -27.01 0.63
CA ALA A 613 12.40 -27.99 0.27
C ALA A 613 13.01 -28.66 1.51
N PHE A 614 13.26 -27.88 2.55
CA PHE A 614 13.79 -28.39 3.81
C PHE A 614 12.83 -29.43 4.45
N VAL A 615 11.54 -29.09 4.53
CA VAL A 615 10.52 -30.02 5.05
C VAL A 615 10.40 -31.26 4.16
N ASP A 616 10.49 -31.10 2.84
CA ASP A 616 10.44 -32.23 1.90
C ASP A 616 11.63 -33.17 2.09
N ALA A 617 12.85 -32.64 2.27
CA ALA A 617 14.05 -33.43 2.57
C ALA A 617 13.93 -34.18 3.91
N GLU A 618 13.47 -33.54 5.00
CA GLU A 618 13.24 -34.18 6.29
C GLU A 618 12.21 -35.32 6.23
N ARG A 619 11.29 -35.26 5.28
CA ARG A 619 10.27 -36.28 5.04
C ARG A 619 10.70 -37.35 4.03
N GLY A 620 11.95 -37.32 3.58
CA GLY A 620 12.48 -38.23 2.58
C GLY A 620 11.93 -38.04 1.16
N ARG A 621 11.31 -36.89 0.87
CA ARG A 621 10.80 -36.53 -0.47
C ARG A 621 11.90 -35.80 -1.24
N PHE A 622 12.97 -36.52 -1.55
CA PHE A 622 14.21 -35.92 -2.04
C PHE A 622 14.06 -35.23 -3.39
N ASP A 623 13.28 -35.79 -4.33
CA ASP A 623 13.03 -35.17 -5.65
C ASP A 623 12.33 -33.81 -5.50
N ALA A 624 11.29 -33.73 -4.67
CA ALA A 624 10.60 -32.48 -4.38
C ALA A 624 11.51 -31.48 -3.66
N ALA A 625 12.41 -31.95 -2.78
CA ALA A 625 13.40 -31.11 -2.12
C ALA A 625 14.39 -30.51 -3.13
N LEU A 626 14.92 -31.32 -4.06
CA LEU A 626 15.84 -30.87 -5.11
C LEU A 626 15.21 -29.82 -6.02
N GLU A 627 13.96 -30.04 -6.45
CA GLU A 627 13.20 -29.07 -7.21
C GLU A 627 12.98 -27.77 -6.44
N GLY A 628 12.62 -27.86 -5.15
CA GLY A 628 12.43 -26.70 -4.28
C GLY A 628 13.72 -25.88 -4.07
N ILE A 629 14.87 -26.56 -3.91
CA ILE A 629 16.19 -25.92 -3.83
C ILE A 629 16.50 -25.16 -5.12
N GLY A 630 16.25 -25.76 -6.29
CA GLY A 630 16.42 -25.11 -7.58
C GLY A 630 15.59 -23.82 -7.69
N ARG A 631 14.33 -23.86 -7.27
CA ARG A 631 13.45 -22.69 -7.21
C ARG A 631 13.97 -21.63 -6.24
N ALA A 632 14.44 -22.03 -5.06
CA ALA A 632 15.00 -21.07 -4.08
C ALA A 632 16.23 -20.35 -4.64
N LEU A 633 17.14 -21.08 -5.27
CA LEU A 633 18.34 -20.48 -5.90
C LEU A 633 17.99 -19.56 -7.07
N ALA A 634 17.02 -19.93 -7.89
CA ALA A 634 16.57 -19.09 -9.01
C ALA A 634 15.86 -17.81 -8.53
N ALA A 635 15.25 -17.86 -7.34
CA ALA A 635 14.54 -16.72 -6.73
C ALA A 635 15.44 -15.85 -5.83
N ASP A 636 16.74 -16.21 -5.65
CA ASP A 636 17.71 -15.52 -4.79
C ASP A 636 18.89 -14.96 -5.61
N PRO A 637 18.69 -13.92 -6.44
CA PRO A 637 19.75 -13.37 -7.30
C PRO A 637 20.92 -12.78 -6.48
N GLU A 638 20.66 -12.35 -5.25
CA GLU A 638 21.69 -11.81 -4.34
C GLU A 638 22.48 -12.91 -3.62
N GLY A 639 22.06 -14.16 -3.74
CA GLY A 639 22.74 -15.31 -3.15
C GLY A 639 22.69 -15.39 -1.62
N ARG A 640 21.75 -14.72 -0.98
CA ARG A 640 21.59 -14.70 0.50
C ARG A 640 21.35 -16.09 1.09
N LEU A 641 20.63 -16.95 0.35
CA LEU A 641 20.32 -18.32 0.76
C LEU A 641 21.23 -19.36 0.12
N ARG A 642 22.18 -18.95 -0.73
CA ARG A 642 22.99 -19.86 -1.54
C ARG A 642 23.73 -20.89 -0.69
N ALA A 643 24.35 -20.49 0.43
CA ALA A 643 25.06 -21.38 1.32
C ALA A 643 24.13 -22.41 1.98
N ASP A 644 22.94 -21.99 2.40
CA ASP A 644 21.95 -22.87 3.01
C ASP A 644 21.36 -23.83 1.98
N CYS A 645 21.05 -23.36 0.79
CA CYS A 645 20.60 -24.18 -0.32
C CYS A 645 21.62 -25.25 -0.70
N LEU A 646 22.91 -24.92 -0.75
CA LEU A 646 23.98 -25.88 -1.06
C LEU A 646 24.13 -26.93 0.04
N ARG A 647 24.03 -26.54 1.32
CA ARG A 647 24.02 -27.52 2.43
C ARG A 647 22.83 -28.46 2.36
N LEU A 648 21.65 -27.93 2.07
CA LEU A 648 20.44 -28.71 1.93
C LEU A 648 20.50 -29.64 0.70
N LEU A 649 21.06 -29.18 -0.40
CA LEU A 649 21.29 -29.96 -1.62
C LEU A 649 22.18 -31.18 -1.33
N ASP A 650 23.33 -30.99 -0.66
CA ASP A 650 24.22 -32.06 -0.27
C ASP A 650 23.54 -33.07 0.66
N ALA A 651 22.75 -32.60 1.62
CA ALA A 651 21.99 -33.48 2.52
C ALA A 651 20.89 -34.27 1.79
N ALA A 652 20.17 -33.64 0.86
CA ALA A 652 19.11 -34.26 0.07
C ALA A 652 19.69 -35.34 -0.89
N LEU A 653 20.80 -35.04 -1.55
CA LEU A 653 21.48 -36.01 -2.43
C LEU A 653 21.99 -37.23 -1.66
N ARG A 654 22.60 -37.02 -0.50
CA ARG A 654 23.04 -38.13 0.35
C ARG A 654 21.85 -39.00 0.82
N GLY A 655 20.74 -38.36 1.19
CA GLY A 655 19.52 -39.07 1.59
C GLY A 655 18.91 -39.87 0.43
N GLN A 656 18.90 -39.30 -0.78
CA GLN A 656 18.42 -40.01 -1.97
C GLN A 656 19.26 -41.25 -2.30
N VAL A 657 20.60 -41.12 -2.24
CA VAL A 657 21.53 -42.26 -2.45
C VAL A 657 21.30 -43.35 -1.40
N ALA A 658 21.19 -42.99 -0.11
CA ALA A 658 20.95 -43.94 0.95
C ALA A 658 19.60 -44.66 0.79
N ALA A 659 18.55 -43.96 0.38
CA ALA A 659 17.23 -44.53 0.09
C ALA A 659 17.29 -45.54 -1.07
N ALA A 660 17.97 -45.18 -2.15
CA ALA A 660 18.17 -46.06 -3.31
C ALA A 660 18.95 -47.33 -2.95
N GLN A 661 20.02 -47.22 -2.16
CA GLN A 661 20.80 -48.35 -1.67
C GLN A 661 19.95 -49.29 -0.77
N ALA A 662 19.13 -48.73 0.15
CA ALA A 662 18.25 -49.49 0.98
C ALA A 662 17.19 -50.25 0.17
N GLU A 663 16.67 -49.64 -0.90
CA GLU A 663 15.70 -50.30 -1.78
C GLU A 663 16.35 -51.45 -2.58
N GLN A 664 17.56 -51.22 -3.12
CA GLN A 664 18.34 -52.30 -3.79
C GLN A 664 18.56 -53.49 -2.87
N GLN A 665 18.93 -53.28 -1.59
CA GLN A 665 19.09 -54.34 -0.61
C GLN A 665 17.78 -55.09 -0.35
N ARG A 666 16.64 -54.38 -0.26
CA ARG A 666 15.33 -55.03 -0.07
C ARG A 666 14.94 -55.88 -1.29
N VAL A 667 15.22 -55.40 -2.51
CA VAL A 667 14.96 -56.14 -3.74
C VAL A 667 15.82 -57.41 -3.78
N ALA A 668 17.14 -57.30 -3.49
CA ALA A 668 18.03 -58.46 -3.40
C ALA A 668 17.55 -59.52 -2.38
N GLN A 669 17.18 -59.11 -1.16
CA GLN A 669 16.65 -59.99 -0.14
C GLN A 669 15.30 -60.65 -0.52
N ARG A 670 14.47 -60.01 -1.33
CA ARG A 670 13.23 -60.60 -1.86
C ARG A 670 13.49 -61.60 -2.97
N SER A 671 14.57 -61.43 -3.75
CA SER A 671 14.95 -62.35 -4.82
C SER A 671 15.65 -63.62 -4.29
N GLU A 672 16.20 -63.60 -3.07
CA GLU A 672 16.82 -64.72 -2.39
C GLU A 672 15.82 -65.59 -1.62
N ARG A 673 14.60 -65.10 -1.39
CA ARG A 673 13.47 -65.85 -0.81
C ARG A 673 12.57 -66.43 -1.90
#